data_a10731fdf977b7f5daffd8952c989b48
#
_entry.id   a10731fdf977b7f5daffd8952c989b48
#
_cell.length_a   1.000
_cell.length_b   1.000
_cell.length_c   1.000
_cell.angle_alpha   90.00
_cell.angle_beta   90.00
_cell.angle_gamma   90.00
#
_symmetry.space_group_name_H-M   'P 1'
#
loop_
_entity.id
_entity.type
_entity.pdbx_description
1 polymer ?
#
loop_
_entity_poly.entity_id
_entity_poly.type
_entity_poly.pdbx_seq_one_letter_code
_entity_poly.pdbx_strand_id
1 'polypeptide(L)'
;MGVLLQLKPPHRAVLAIALVGAVIASLAWLCIRDPQTTFLPGDGRAEWIIPPFAPDAEMHFIADLDADFRREFVLDGQPRTARLSVRAAKRVQLKINSRVMDMGACRNWKDISNADVMAYLHAGTNTIEARVFNDNAPPALWLVLTTDRLTLRSDPTWDVSFVGSAWRPAALATTPRMPGRGNLMAGGEGTLGALSVVWPVWIIFGGLSIAIWTAGRWWLNRTQKPNTPARRRQEKLNNRTRMPKAGAADWLFGRETVVPLVIIATLWVALFCNNSRLIPHIVGFDKHAHADYIGYIQKHGTLPLPNEGWEMYQPPLYYGISAVTLSALGFSVSDGAGAMVLRLLTMCFGLGQIGLVFLSLRLLFPTQIGRQMVGLVLAAFLPMQLYLSHYVTNETLAATLASATIYLSLRLVQTEKASMAGYAGLGLCLGAALLTKVTSILLLPFIVIAVAGKLLVARSALVVWWRTLGAMLVACFTVCGWYYLWIWLHFGTPLMGNWDLASGNTWWQDNGYHTLADFTRFGRSLVYPLFSGFAGFADGIYSTLWGDGLCGGVPGLMFRPPWNYDLMTAGYLLALIPTLIILAGAAVSVWRFIRQPSAEWFVLLGFSGTLLLALVFMNLKVPSYAQAKAFYGLCALVPFCSFGAVGWEVLTRRWKPLQFALGVILLVWAINSFAAVWIRDNSVSTHVYLGIVLNSNGKTDAALSEFARAVDIGPSNALARRLLASALNESGRPDEALQQAGQAVELNPTNSDCHRVLSMILARQGQREHAIAEAQRAVELGPEDLSAYQFLTGRLLGLGRADEAINVARDGLVVSPTLPELHYALGVALARKGDLASATNQFAYALLLKPGWADVHLTFGQVLLYLGDTPNGLRHIQEAVRLAPDWPPALNGLAWVLATYPDVTVRNGTEAVRLAEHACAVTSRRNPGLFDTLAAAYAEAGRFPEAINAAQEAIALARTADDKTAVGQAENLLGFFQSGRPFHENTMPSP
;
A
#
# COMPACT_ATOMS: atom_id res chain seq x y z
N MET A 1 -15.87 -14.85 32.71
CA MET A 1 -15.03 -15.99 33.20
C MET A 1 -15.73 -16.81 34.28
N GLY A 2 -16.26 -16.21 35.35
CA GLY A 2 -16.95 -16.94 36.43
C GLY A 2 -18.17 -17.76 35.94
N VAL A 3 -19.00 -17.20 35.07
CA VAL A 3 -20.14 -17.90 34.44
C VAL A 3 -19.65 -19.04 33.53
N LEU A 4 -18.60 -18.82 32.73
CA LEU A 4 -17.99 -19.87 31.90
C LEU A 4 -17.47 -21.04 32.71
N LEU A 5 -16.89 -20.80 33.89
CA LEU A 5 -16.41 -21.85 34.77
C LEU A 5 -17.51 -22.73 35.36
N GLN A 6 -18.71 -22.19 35.54
CA GLN A 6 -19.88 -22.90 36.09
C GLN A 6 -20.64 -23.70 35.01
N LEU A 7 -20.49 -23.38 33.73
CA LEU A 7 -21.15 -24.11 32.64
C LEU A 7 -20.50 -25.46 32.40
N LYS A 8 -21.29 -26.49 32.09
CA LYS A 8 -20.78 -27.80 31.65
C LYS A 8 -20.14 -27.70 30.25
N PRO A 9 -19.15 -28.55 29.91
CA PRO A 9 -18.47 -28.48 28.59
C PRO A 9 -19.42 -28.41 27.37
N PRO A 10 -20.53 -29.16 27.28
CA PRO A 10 -21.42 -29.03 26.13
C PRO A 10 -22.08 -27.65 26.03
N HIS A 11 -22.45 -27.03 27.14
CA HIS A 11 -23.06 -25.68 27.13
C HIS A 11 -22.03 -24.62 26.72
N ARG A 12 -20.74 -24.78 27.05
CA ARG A 12 -19.67 -23.91 26.58
C ARG A 12 -19.45 -24.03 25.07
N ALA A 13 -19.53 -25.25 24.53
CA ALA A 13 -19.46 -25.47 23.09
C ALA A 13 -20.62 -24.81 22.35
N VAL A 14 -21.84 -24.94 22.87
CA VAL A 14 -23.02 -24.27 22.32
C VAL A 14 -22.88 -22.74 22.35
N LEU A 15 -22.39 -22.18 23.47
CA LEU A 15 -22.14 -20.74 23.59
C LEU A 15 -21.07 -20.26 22.59
N ALA A 16 -19.99 -21.02 22.41
CA ALA A 16 -18.96 -20.70 21.43
C ALA A 16 -19.51 -20.73 20.00
N ILE A 17 -20.32 -21.75 19.66
CA ILE A 17 -20.99 -21.85 18.34
C ILE A 17 -21.96 -20.69 18.14
N ALA A 18 -22.76 -20.35 19.16
CA ALA A 18 -23.68 -19.22 19.08
C ALA A 18 -22.96 -17.88 18.87
N LEU A 19 -21.83 -17.67 19.57
CA LEU A 19 -21.00 -16.47 19.39
C LEU A 19 -20.40 -16.39 18.00
N VAL A 20 -19.85 -17.49 17.50
CA VAL A 20 -19.32 -17.56 16.11
C VAL A 20 -20.44 -17.32 15.11
N GLY A 21 -21.63 -17.92 15.31
CA GLY A 21 -22.81 -17.68 14.49
C GLY A 21 -23.24 -16.21 14.46
N ALA A 22 -23.26 -15.55 15.63
CA ALA A 22 -23.58 -14.13 15.74
C ALA A 22 -22.56 -13.24 14.99
N VAL A 23 -21.27 -13.55 15.11
CA VAL A 23 -20.21 -12.83 14.38
C VAL A 23 -20.38 -13.01 12.86
N ILE A 24 -20.60 -14.24 12.40
CA ILE A 24 -20.83 -14.52 10.97
C ILE A 24 -22.07 -13.77 10.47
N ALA A 25 -23.16 -13.79 11.24
CA ALA A 25 -24.40 -13.07 10.90
C ALA A 25 -24.17 -11.56 10.82
N SER A 26 -23.37 -10.98 11.75
CA SER A 26 -23.03 -9.56 11.75
C SER A 26 -22.18 -9.18 10.54
N LEU A 27 -21.16 -9.98 10.20
CA LEU A 27 -20.34 -9.77 9.01
C LEU A 27 -21.17 -9.92 7.72
N ALA A 28 -22.05 -10.92 7.65
CA ALA A 28 -22.95 -11.11 6.52
C ALA A 28 -23.90 -9.92 6.37
N TRP A 29 -24.43 -9.38 7.48
CA TRP A 29 -25.26 -8.19 7.45
C TRP A 29 -24.50 -6.97 6.89
N LEU A 30 -23.25 -6.73 7.34
CA LEU A 30 -22.39 -5.68 6.79
C LEU A 30 -22.18 -5.85 5.28
N CYS A 31 -21.85 -7.06 4.84
CA CYS A 31 -21.61 -7.34 3.42
C CYS A 31 -22.87 -7.13 2.56
N ILE A 32 -24.06 -7.53 3.05
CA ILE A 32 -25.28 -7.57 2.25
C ILE A 32 -26.09 -6.27 2.37
N ARG A 33 -26.06 -5.59 3.52
CA ARG A 33 -26.97 -4.47 3.83
C ARG A 33 -26.31 -3.11 4.01
N ASP A 34 -25.07 -3.05 4.49
CA ASP A 34 -24.41 -1.78 4.73
C ASP A 34 -23.91 -1.15 3.41
N PRO A 35 -24.48 -0.02 2.95
CA PRO A 35 -24.07 0.62 1.69
C PRO A 35 -22.66 1.22 1.74
N GLN A 36 -22.11 1.47 2.93
CA GLN A 36 -20.75 1.98 3.09
C GLN A 36 -19.69 0.88 2.94
N THR A 37 -20.05 -0.37 3.04
CA THR A 37 -19.16 -1.51 2.82
C THR A 37 -19.19 -1.88 1.35
N THR A 38 -18.06 -1.70 0.64
CA THR A 38 -17.94 -1.96 -0.80
C THR A 38 -17.79 -3.47 -1.07
N PHE A 39 -18.86 -4.21 -0.77
CA PHE A 39 -18.94 -5.65 -1.01
C PHE A 39 -20.08 -5.93 -2.00
N LEU A 40 -19.81 -6.70 -3.05
CA LEU A 40 -20.77 -7.06 -4.09
C LEU A 40 -21.50 -8.37 -3.72
N PRO A 41 -22.77 -8.30 -3.25
CA PRO A 41 -23.51 -9.49 -2.81
C PRO A 41 -24.01 -10.30 -4.01
N GLY A 42 -23.59 -11.56 -4.14
CA GLY A 42 -24.13 -12.52 -5.13
C GLY A 42 -25.40 -13.19 -4.64
N ASP A 43 -26.33 -13.49 -5.56
CA ASP A 43 -27.55 -14.26 -5.29
C ASP A 43 -27.77 -15.41 -6.29
N GLY A 44 -26.80 -15.66 -7.17
CA GLY A 44 -26.81 -16.75 -8.17
C GLY A 44 -27.74 -16.55 -9.35
N ARG A 45 -28.52 -15.44 -9.42
CA ARG A 45 -29.42 -15.17 -10.57
C ARG A 45 -28.70 -14.49 -11.72
N ALA A 46 -27.68 -13.68 -11.46
CA ALA A 46 -26.79 -13.03 -12.41
C ALA A 46 -25.43 -12.80 -11.78
N GLU A 47 -24.46 -12.44 -12.60
CA GLU A 47 -23.10 -12.12 -12.17
C GLU A 47 -22.89 -10.61 -12.06
N TRP A 48 -22.06 -10.17 -11.12
CA TRP A 48 -21.56 -8.81 -11.12
C TRP A 48 -20.50 -8.65 -12.21
N ILE A 49 -20.76 -7.74 -13.14
CA ILE A 49 -19.85 -7.40 -14.24
C ILE A 49 -19.23 -6.01 -14.04
N ILE A 50 -17.99 -5.89 -14.48
CA ILE A 50 -17.13 -4.72 -14.31
C ILE A 50 -16.34 -4.46 -15.60
N PRO A 51 -15.74 -3.28 -15.76
CA PRO A 51 -14.79 -3.02 -16.85
C PRO A 51 -13.56 -3.96 -16.79
N PRO A 52 -13.08 -4.46 -17.94
CA PRO A 52 -12.00 -5.45 -18.04
C PRO A 52 -10.60 -4.80 -18.14
N PHE A 53 -10.26 -3.86 -17.28
CA PHE A 53 -8.92 -3.26 -17.24
C PHE A 53 -8.02 -3.99 -16.25
N ALA A 54 -6.69 -3.88 -16.45
CA ALA A 54 -5.71 -4.38 -15.49
C ALA A 54 -5.68 -3.45 -14.27
N PRO A 55 -5.72 -3.98 -13.03
CA PRO A 55 -5.56 -3.17 -11.85
C PRO A 55 -4.12 -2.63 -11.78
N ASP A 56 -3.97 -1.48 -11.17
CA ASP A 56 -2.66 -0.99 -10.75
C ASP A 56 -2.54 -1.06 -9.22
N ALA A 57 -1.36 -0.77 -8.71
CA ALA A 57 -1.10 -0.81 -7.27
C ALA A 57 -1.10 0.61 -6.66
N GLU A 58 -1.43 1.63 -7.44
CA GLU A 58 -1.46 3.01 -6.99
C GLU A 58 -2.72 3.32 -6.19
N MET A 59 -2.66 4.38 -5.42
CA MET A 59 -3.83 4.94 -4.75
C MET A 59 -4.52 5.91 -5.69
N HIS A 60 -5.84 5.72 -5.85
CA HIS A 60 -6.69 6.60 -6.63
C HIS A 60 -7.39 7.59 -5.72
N PHE A 61 -7.53 8.84 -6.18
CA PHE A 61 -8.41 9.80 -5.55
C PHE A 61 -9.87 9.40 -5.75
N ILE A 62 -10.73 9.82 -4.80
CA ILE A 62 -12.18 9.68 -4.97
C ILE A 62 -12.60 10.55 -6.16
N ALA A 63 -13.16 9.92 -7.18
CA ALA A 63 -13.64 10.56 -8.40
C ALA A 63 -14.92 9.86 -8.87
N ASP A 64 -15.85 10.61 -9.46
CA ASP A 64 -17.11 10.04 -9.96
C ASP A 64 -16.86 9.32 -11.30
N LEU A 65 -16.36 8.10 -11.22
CA LEU A 65 -16.06 7.25 -12.37
C LEU A 65 -17.34 6.71 -12.98
N ASP A 66 -17.43 6.70 -14.30
CA ASP A 66 -18.56 6.16 -15.04
C ASP A 66 -18.16 5.03 -15.98
N ALA A 67 -19.09 4.06 -16.14
CA ALA A 67 -19.00 3.02 -17.14
C ALA A 67 -20.35 2.81 -17.81
N ASP A 68 -20.33 2.76 -19.13
CA ASP A 68 -21.47 2.43 -19.95
C ASP A 68 -21.45 0.94 -20.25
N PHE A 69 -22.46 0.20 -19.80
CA PHE A 69 -22.68 -1.22 -20.11
C PHE A 69 -23.78 -1.34 -21.15
N ARG A 70 -23.58 -2.19 -22.16
CA ARG A 70 -24.53 -2.36 -23.26
C ARG A 70 -24.72 -3.83 -23.61
N ARG A 71 -25.98 -4.19 -23.92
CA ARG A 71 -26.31 -5.51 -24.44
C ARG A 71 -27.44 -5.42 -25.47
N GLU A 72 -27.22 -6.02 -26.63
CA GLU A 72 -28.25 -6.24 -27.65
C GLU A 72 -28.84 -7.66 -27.50
N PHE A 73 -30.14 -7.78 -27.70
CA PHE A 73 -30.84 -9.05 -27.66
C PHE A 73 -32.09 -9.02 -28.56
N VAL A 74 -32.54 -10.19 -28.99
CA VAL A 74 -33.68 -10.34 -29.93
C VAL A 74 -34.83 -10.98 -29.22
N LEU A 75 -36.04 -10.43 -29.40
CA LEU A 75 -37.31 -11.00 -28.98
C LEU A 75 -38.11 -11.47 -30.22
N ASP A 76 -38.53 -12.74 -30.20
CA ASP A 76 -39.29 -13.33 -31.31
C ASP A 76 -40.71 -12.78 -31.43
N GLY A 77 -41.13 -11.90 -30.53
CA GLY A 77 -42.43 -11.23 -30.53
C GLY A 77 -42.57 -10.31 -29.32
N GLN A 78 -43.67 -9.54 -29.30
CA GLN A 78 -43.94 -8.64 -28.15
C GLN A 78 -44.13 -9.48 -26.88
N PRO A 79 -43.41 -9.18 -25.80
CA PRO A 79 -43.54 -9.91 -24.55
C PRO A 79 -44.87 -9.56 -23.84
N ARG A 80 -45.42 -10.52 -23.11
CA ARG A 80 -46.67 -10.31 -22.30
C ARG A 80 -46.32 -9.82 -20.89
N THR A 81 -45.12 -10.13 -20.43
CA THR A 81 -44.60 -9.69 -19.15
C THR A 81 -43.13 -9.38 -19.29
N ALA A 82 -42.67 -8.30 -18.65
CA ALA A 82 -41.23 -7.95 -18.69
C ALA A 82 -40.82 -7.28 -17.37
N ARG A 83 -40.08 -8.00 -16.55
CA ARG A 83 -39.58 -7.51 -15.28
C ARG A 83 -38.05 -7.35 -15.33
N LEU A 84 -37.59 -6.14 -15.08
CA LEU A 84 -36.18 -5.79 -14.94
C LEU A 84 -35.85 -5.70 -13.44
N SER A 85 -34.76 -6.37 -13.04
CA SER A 85 -34.20 -6.32 -11.68
C SER A 85 -32.75 -5.84 -11.80
N VAL A 86 -32.37 -4.79 -11.10
CA VAL A 86 -31.04 -4.15 -11.22
C VAL A 86 -30.44 -3.86 -9.87
N ARG A 87 -29.15 -4.04 -9.76
CA ARG A 87 -28.26 -3.47 -8.76
C ARG A 87 -27.08 -2.83 -9.48
N ALA A 88 -26.63 -1.69 -9.02
CA ALA A 88 -25.44 -1.05 -9.56
C ALA A 88 -24.65 -0.40 -8.42
N ALA A 89 -23.34 -0.48 -8.49
CA ALA A 89 -22.51 0.15 -7.48
C ALA A 89 -22.73 1.67 -7.53
N LYS A 90 -23.34 2.17 -6.48
CA LYS A 90 -23.81 3.50 -6.11
C LYS A 90 -24.95 4.07 -6.98
N ARG A 91 -24.79 4.40 -8.26
CA ARG A 91 -25.81 5.05 -9.08
C ARG A 91 -25.87 4.45 -10.48
N VAL A 92 -27.07 4.41 -11.07
CA VAL A 92 -27.28 3.90 -12.43
C VAL A 92 -28.31 4.74 -13.17
N GLN A 93 -28.04 4.99 -14.45
CA GLN A 93 -28.98 5.49 -15.43
C GLN A 93 -29.22 4.41 -16.48
N LEU A 94 -30.48 4.06 -16.71
CA LEU A 94 -30.86 2.99 -17.62
C LEU A 94 -31.54 3.55 -18.84
N LYS A 95 -31.24 2.95 -20.00
CA LYS A 95 -31.96 3.19 -21.26
C LYS A 95 -32.33 1.85 -21.87
N ILE A 96 -33.53 1.76 -22.40
CA ILE A 96 -33.95 0.65 -23.24
C ILE A 96 -34.43 1.23 -24.57
N ASN A 97 -33.84 0.77 -25.66
CA ASN A 97 -34.13 1.28 -27.01
C ASN A 97 -34.06 2.81 -27.07
N SER A 98 -32.96 3.38 -26.52
CA SER A 98 -32.68 4.81 -26.40
C SER A 98 -33.64 5.64 -25.52
N ARG A 99 -34.66 5.03 -24.91
CA ARG A 99 -35.57 5.67 -23.99
C ARG A 99 -35.05 5.56 -22.56
N VAL A 100 -34.86 6.72 -21.90
CA VAL A 100 -34.41 6.79 -20.49
C VAL A 100 -35.51 6.24 -19.59
N MET A 101 -35.10 5.40 -18.64
CA MET A 101 -35.95 4.87 -17.61
C MET A 101 -35.72 5.57 -16.28
N ASP A 102 -36.80 5.95 -15.63
CA ASP A 102 -36.73 6.37 -14.23
C ASP A 102 -36.87 5.14 -13.32
N MET A 103 -35.80 4.78 -12.64
CA MET A 103 -35.82 3.66 -11.67
C MET A 103 -36.21 4.08 -10.25
N GLY A 104 -36.57 5.35 -10.06
CA GLY A 104 -36.79 5.93 -8.73
C GLY A 104 -35.50 6.05 -7.90
N ALA A 105 -35.61 6.74 -6.77
CA ALA A 105 -34.47 6.92 -5.86
C ALA A 105 -34.17 5.63 -5.10
N CYS A 106 -33.07 4.95 -5.43
CA CYS A 106 -32.58 3.83 -4.66
C CYS A 106 -31.85 4.33 -3.40
N ARG A 107 -32.38 4.06 -2.21
CA ARG A 107 -31.77 4.45 -0.93
C ARG A 107 -30.50 3.65 -0.60
N ASN A 108 -30.43 2.43 -1.11
CA ASN A 108 -29.32 1.52 -0.87
C ASN A 108 -28.99 0.78 -2.17
N TRP A 109 -27.82 1.02 -2.74
CA TRP A 109 -27.35 0.43 -3.98
C TRP A 109 -27.26 -1.12 -3.95
N LYS A 110 -27.27 -1.73 -2.74
CA LYS A 110 -27.29 -3.19 -2.57
C LYS A 110 -28.67 -3.80 -2.69
N ASP A 111 -29.71 -3.01 -2.58
CA ASP A 111 -31.08 -3.49 -2.75
C ASP A 111 -31.41 -3.65 -4.24
N ILE A 112 -32.32 -4.60 -4.54
CA ILE A 112 -32.75 -4.86 -5.91
C ILE A 112 -33.81 -3.85 -6.28
N SER A 113 -33.54 -3.01 -7.24
CA SER A 113 -34.53 -2.17 -7.90
C SER A 113 -35.25 -2.99 -8.96
N ASN A 114 -36.60 -3.01 -8.93
CA ASN A 114 -37.43 -3.74 -9.89
C ASN A 114 -38.29 -2.75 -10.67
N ALA A 115 -38.40 -2.97 -11.98
CA ALA A 115 -39.28 -2.20 -12.85
C ALA A 115 -40.03 -3.11 -13.85
N ASP A 116 -41.27 -2.74 -14.21
CA ASP A 116 -41.92 -3.28 -15.37
C ASP A 116 -41.44 -2.51 -16.62
N VAL A 117 -40.88 -3.26 -17.58
CA VAL A 117 -40.26 -2.67 -18.77
C VAL A 117 -40.96 -3.07 -20.05
N MET A 118 -42.15 -3.64 -19.97
CA MET A 118 -42.92 -4.14 -21.11
C MET A 118 -43.14 -3.03 -22.18
N ALA A 119 -43.40 -1.80 -21.75
CA ALA A 119 -43.65 -0.66 -22.64
C ALA A 119 -42.42 -0.17 -23.42
N TYR A 120 -41.22 -0.59 -23.02
CA TYR A 120 -39.96 -0.22 -23.65
C TYR A 120 -39.47 -1.26 -24.66
N LEU A 121 -40.06 -2.50 -24.65
CA LEU A 121 -39.59 -3.60 -25.47
C LEU A 121 -40.51 -3.78 -26.70
N HIS A 122 -39.91 -4.28 -27.79
CA HIS A 122 -40.63 -4.62 -29.02
C HIS A 122 -40.10 -5.93 -29.60
N ALA A 123 -40.87 -6.47 -30.55
CA ALA A 123 -40.42 -7.62 -31.34
C ALA A 123 -39.19 -7.22 -32.20
N GLY A 124 -38.22 -8.12 -32.34
CA GLY A 124 -36.95 -7.88 -32.98
C GLY A 124 -35.84 -7.48 -32.02
N THR A 125 -34.87 -6.74 -32.53
CA THR A 125 -33.66 -6.35 -31.76
C THR A 125 -33.98 -5.27 -30.76
N ASN A 126 -33.61 -5.50 -29.51
CA ASN A 126 -33.69 -4.54 -28.42
C ASN A 126 -32.30 -4.31 -27.83
N THR A 127 -32.09 -3.11 -27.28
CA THR A 127 -30.82 -2.73 -26.65
C THR A 127 -31.09 -2.23 -25.24
N ILE A 128 -30.30 -2.73 -24.28
CA ILE A 128 -30.23 -2.18 -22.91
C ILE A 128 -28.89 -1.49 -22.75
N GLU A 129 -28.91 -0.26 -22.26
CA GLU A 129 -27.74 0.52 -21.87
C GLU A 129 -27.88 0.91 -20.41
N ALA A 130 -26.80 0.69 -19.62
CA ALA A 130 -26.72 1.03 -18.22
C ALA A 130 -25.47 1.84 -17.95
N ARG A 131 -25.61 3.13 -17.68
CA ARG A 131 -24.50 3.97 -17.23
C ARG A 131 -24.43 3.94 -15.71
N VAL A 132 -23.37 3.36 -15.20
CA VAL A 132 -23.13 3.15 -13.77
C VAL A 132 -22.05 4.12 -13.29
N PHE A 133 -22.29 4.75 -12.13
CA PHE A 133 -21.35 5.70 -11.52
C PHE A 133 -20.90 5.18 -10.15
N ASN A 134 -19.59 5.24 -9.90
CA ASN A 134 -19.00 4.90 -8.61
C ASN A 134 -17.82 5.84 -8.32
N ASP A 135 -17.71 6.33 -7.10
CA ASP A 135 -16.71 7.31 -6.69
C ASP A 135 -15.48 6.71 -6.00
N ASN A 136 -15.53 5.45 -5.55
CA ASN A 136 -14.46 4.83 -4.77
C ASN A 136 -14.11 3.41 -5.19
N ALA A 137 -14.54 3.01 -6.38
CA ALA A 137 -14.23 1.72 -7.00
C ALA A 137 -14.61 1.75 -8.49
N PRO A 138 -14.18 0.79 -9.31
CA PRO A 138 -14.71 0.61 -10.65
C PRO A 138 -16.24 0.42 -10.62
N PRO A 139 -16.98 1.04 -11.56
CA PRO A 139 -18.42 0.80 -11.70
C PRO A 139 -18.73 -0.68 -11.89
N ALA A 140 -19.75 -1.19 -11.18
CA ALA A 140 -20.17 -2.58 -11.26
C ALA A 140 -21.69 -2.68 -11.47
N LEU A 141 -22.11 -3.58 -12.36
CA LEU A 141 -23.50 -3.81 -12.73
C LEU A 141 -23.90 -5.26 -12.44
N TRP A 142 -25.08 -5.44 -11.87
CA TRP A 142 -25.79 -6.69 -11.75
C TRP A 142 -27.23 -6.48 -12.28
N LEU A 143 -27.64 -7.24 -13.30
CA LEU A 143 -28.90 -7.05 -13.98
C LEU A 143 -29.53 -8.37 -14.40
N VAL A 144 -30.85 -8.47 -14.23
CA VAL A 144 -31.70 -9.57 -14.74
C VAL A 144 -32.94 -8.98 -15.39
N LEU A 145 -33.15 -9.25 -16.67
CA LEU A 145 -34.41 -9.03 -17.36
C LEU A 145 -35.11 -10.37 -17.55
N THR A 146 -36.32 -10.51 -17.02
CA THR A 146 -37.15 -11.70 -17.20
C THR A 146 -38.41 -11.34 -17.98
N THR A 147 -38.64 -12.01 -19.11
CA THR A 147 -39.88 -11.95 -19.88
C THR A 147 -40.49 -13.35 -19.95
N ASP A 148 -41.70 -13.45 -20.44
CA ASP A 148 -42.34 -14.73 -20.77
C ASP A 148 -41.61 -15.51 -21.90
N ARG A 149 -40.64 -14.90 -22.58
CA ARG A 149 -39.88 -15.46 -23.73
C ARG A 149 -38.39 -15.63 -23.49
N LEU A 150 -37.80 -14.79 -22.69
CA LEU A 150 -36.33 -14.69 -22.50
C LEU A 150 -35.98 -14.30 -21.07
N THR A 151 -34.89 -14.87 -20.56
CA THR A 151 -34.24 -14.35 -19.37
C THR A 151 -32.83 -13.90 -19.77
N LEU A 152 -32.59 -12.58 -19.75
CA LEU A 152 -31.29 -11.95 -19.97
C LEU A 152 -30.65 -11.67 -18.62
N ARG A 153 -29.35 -11.98 -18.50
CA ARG A 153 -28.56 -11.78 -17.26
C ARG A 153 -27.30 -10.98 -17.58
N SER A 154 -26.80 -10.26 -16.59
CA SER A 154 -25.45 -9.72 -16.69
C SER A 154 -24.42 -10.84 -16.60
N ASP A 155 -23.54 -10.88 -17.58
CA ASP A 155 -22.47 -11.85 -17.77
C ASP A 155 -21.35 -11.23 -18.66
N PRO A 156 -20.22 -11.91 -18.91
CA PRO A 156 -19.13 -11.36 -19.72
C PRO A 156 -19.46 -11.11 -21.19
N THR A 157 -20.65 -11.45 -21.65
CA THR A 157 -21.10 -11.18 -23.04
C THR A 157 -21.65 -9.76 -23.22
N TRP A 158 -21.72 -8.99 -22.16
CA TRP A 158 -22.04 -7.57 -22.19
C TRP A 158 -20.83 -6.76 -22.65
N ASP A 159 -21.03 -5.74 -23.44
CA ASP A 159 -20.00 -4.76 -23.74
C ASP A 159 -19.96 -3.66 -22.66
N VAL A 160 -18.77 -3.16 -22.37
CA VAL A 160 -18.57 -2.06 -21.44
C VAL A 160 -17.56 -1.06 -22.01
N SER A 161 -17.85 0.22 -21.82
CA SER A 161 -16.92 1.35 -22.02
C SER A 161 -16.71 2.04 -20.67
N PHE A 162 -15.47 2.17 -20.24
CA PHE A 162 -15.11 2.75 -18.96
C PHE A 162 -14.37 4.07 -19.15
N VAL A 163 -14.84 5.14 -18.49
CA VAL A 163 -14.25 6.49 -18.59
C VAL A 163 -14.06 6.92 -20.06
N GLY A 164 -15.05 6.61 -20.91
CA GLY A 164 -15.02 6.92 -22.34
C GLY A 164 -14.03 6.10 -23.19
N SER A 165 -13.46 5.01 -22.66
CA SER A 165 -12.60 4.10 -23.44
C SER A 165 -13.39 3.31 -24.49
N ALA A 166 -12.67 2.60 -25.38
CA ALA A 166 -13.27 1.73 -26.38
C ALA A 166 -14.13 0.61 -25.75
N TRP A 167 -15.21 0.22 -26.42
CA TRP A 167 -16.09 -0.86 -26.01
C TRP A 167 -15.38 -2.21 -25.98
N ARG A 168 -15.56 -2.97 -24.91
CA ARG A 168 -14.98 -4.30 -24.70
C ARG A 168 -15.94 -5.22 -23.96
N PRO A 169 -15.78 -6.55 -24.10
CA PRO A 169 -16.51 -7.51 -23.26
C PRO A 169 -16.24 -7.24 -21.77
N ALA A 170 -17.30 -7.26 -20.96
CA ALA A 170 -17.19 -7.05 -19.52
C ALA A 170 -16.45 -8.22 -18.83
N ALA A 171 -15.87 -7.94 -17.68
CA ALA A 171 -15.25 -8.95 -16.82
C ALA A 171 -16.13 -9.30 -15.63
N LEU A 172 -15.95 -10.51 -15.07
CA LEU A 172 -16.60 -10.89 -13.81
C LEU A 172 -15.88 -10.24 -12.63
N ALA A 173 -16.63 -9.63 -11.73
CA ALA A 173 -16.10 -9.07 -10.50
C ALA A 173 -15.46 -10.13 -9.58
N THR A 174 -15.84 -11.38 -9.69
CA THR A 174 -15.30 -12.52 -8.93
C THR A 174 -13.97 -13.04 -9.48
N THR A 175 -13.57 -12.66 -10.70
CA THR A 175 -12.30 -13.08 -11.28
C THR A 175 -11.14 -12.27 -10.66
N PRO A 176 -10.07 -12.94 -10.16
CA PRO A 176 -8.91 -12.21 -9.66
C PRO A 176 -8.26 -11.41 -10.76
N ARG A 177 -8.13 -10.13 -10.55
CA ARG A 177 -7.40 -9.24 -11.44
C ARG A 177 -6.02 -9.03 -10.85
N MET A 178 -4.97 -9.38 -11.59
CA MET A 178 -3.60 -9.17 -11.18
C MET A 178 -3.01 -8.02 -12.00
N PRO A 179 -2.23 -7.14 -11.39
CA PRO A 179 -1.48 -6.14 -12.14
C PRO A 179 -0.58 -6.80 -13.18
N GLY A 180 -0.41 -6.14 -14.32
CA GLY A 180 0.46 -6.60 -15.39
C GLY A 180 1.89 -6.85 -14.90
N ARG A 181 2.56 -7.86 -15.44
CA ARG A 181 3.90 -8.29 -14.98
C ARG A 181 4.97 -7.19 -15.06
N GLY A 182 4.82 -6.22 -15.98
CA GLY A 182 5.79 -5.15 -16.19
C GLY A 182 5.99 -4.23 -14.98
N ASN A 183 4.93 -3.91 -14.25
CA ASN A 183 4.97 -2.90 -13.16
C ASN A 183 5.33 -3.48 -11.79
N LEU A 184 5.05 -4.76 -11.53
CA LEU A 184 5.20 -5.35 -10.20
C LEU A 184 6.30 -6.40 -10.10
N MET A 185 6.75 -6.94 -11.22
CA MET A 185 7.53 -8.18 -11.25
C MET A 185 8.89 -8.06 -11.93
N ALA A 186 9.50 -6.90 -11.97
CA ALA A 186 10.87 -6.81 -12.46
C ALA A 186 11.80 -7.69 -11.57
N GLY A 187 11.94 -8.96 -11.92
CA GLY A 187 12.88 -9.90 -11.33
C GLY A 187 12.32 -10.98 -10.42
N GLY A 188 10.99 -11.23 -10.37
CA GLY A 188 10.43 -12.32 -9.57
C GLY A 188 9.94 -13.49 -10.43
N GLU A 189 10.75 -14.53 -10.61
CA GLU A 189 10.23 -15.83 -11.01
C GLU A 189 9.23 -16.32 -9.95
N GLY A 190 8.27 -17.15 -10.36
CA GLY A 190 7.38 -17.81 -9.40
C GLY A 190 8.16 -18.75 -8.48
N THR A 191 7.49 -19.27 -7.47
CA THR A 191 8.10 -20.11 -6.43
C THR A 191 8.87 -21.30 -6.99
N LEU A 192 8.42 -21.89 -8.12
CA LEU A 192 9.12 -23.00 -8.77
C LEU A 192 10.45 -22.55 -9.40
N GLY A 193 10.47 -21.37 -10.04
CA GLY A 193 11.71 -20.80 -10.58
C GLY A 193 12.70 -20.48 -9.45
N ALA A 194 12.26 -19.84 -8.38
CA ALA A 194 13.08 -19.59 -7.21
C ALA A 194 13.62 -20.89 -6.57
N LEU A 195 12.78 -21.95 -6.49
CA LEU A 195 13.20 -23.25 -5.98
C LEU A 195 14.31 -23.89 -6.81
N SER A 196 14.26 -23.74 -8.14
CA SER A 196 15.30 -24.28 -9.04
C SER A 196 16.67 -23.66 -8.78
N VAL A 197 16.71 -22.43 -8.27
CA VAL A 197 17.94 -21.71 -7.91
C VAL A 197 18.42 -22.03 -6.49
N VAL A 198 17.48 -22.13 -5.53
CA VAL A 198 17.86 -22.21 -4.10
C VAL A 198 18.00 -23.62 -3.54
N TRP A 199 17.56 -24.68 -4.25
CA TRP A 199 17.60 -26.04 -3.72
C TRP A 199 19.00 -26.52 -3.26
N PRO A 200 20.15 -26.14 -3.92
CA PRO A 200 21.47 -26.53 -3.40
C PRO A 200 21.78 -25.89 -2.04
N VAL A 201 21.34 -24.63 -1.87
CA VAL A 201 21.50 -23.89 -0.61
C VAL A 201 20.68 -24.56 0.51
N TRP A 202 19.49 -25.07 0.19
CA TRP A 202 18.67 -25.80 1.17
C TRP A 202 19.28 -27.12 1.61
N ILE A 203 20.07 -27.80 0.77
CA ILE A 203 20.84 -28.97 1.19
C ILE A 203 21.85 -28.57 2.27
N ILE A 204 22.58 -27.47 2.07
CA ILE A 204 23.53 -26.93 3.07
C ILE A 204 22.79 -26.55 4.36
N PHE A 205 21.63 -25.87 4.26
CA PHE A 205 20.81 -25.53 5.41
C PHE A 205 20.30 -26.79 6.14
N GLY A 206 19.98 -27.85 5.39
CA GLY A 206 19.61 -29.16 5.96
C GLY A 206 20.74 -29.77 6.80
N GLY A 207 21.95 -29.84 6.27
CA GLY A 207 23.13 -30.31 6.99
C GLY A 207 23.41 -29.48 8.26
N LEU A 208 23.36 -28.15 8.14
CA LEU A 208 23.53 -27.24 9.28
C LEU A 208 22.41 -27.43 10.33
N SER A 209 21.18 -27.63 9.89
CA SER A 209 20.02 -27.86 10.78
C SER A 209 20.15 -29.15 11.55
N ILE A 210 20.65 -30.23 10.93
CA ILE A 210 20.94 -31.49 11.59
C ILE A 210 22.03 -31.29 12.65
N ALA A 211 23.11 -30.58 12.31
CA ALA A 211 24.18 -30.27 13.25
C ALA A 211 23.67 -29.44 14.46
N ILE A 212 22.88 -28.39 14.24
CA ILE A 212 22.28 -27.57 15.29
C ILE A 212 21.34 -28.41 16.16
N TRP A 213 20.50 -29.25 15.57
CA TRP A 213 19.59 -30.13 16.29
C TRP A 213 20.34 -31.12 17.21
N THR A 214 21.38 -31.77 16.69
CA THR A 214 22.19 -32.76 17.45
C THR A 214 22.98 -32.08 18.58
N ALA A 215 23.61 -30.94 18.30
CA ALA A 215 24.32 -30.15 19.29
C ALA A 215 23.38 -29.62 20.38
N GLY A 216 22.20 -29.10 19.99
CA GLY A 216 21.16 -28.64 20.92
C GLY A 216 20.67 -29.76 21.84
N ARG A 217 20.41 -30.96 21.31
CA ARG A 217 20.06 -32.14 22.13
C ARG A 217 21.17 -32.56 23.08
N TRP A 218 22.40 -32.59 22.62
CA TRP A 218 23.55 -32.92 23.45
C TRP A 218 23.69 -31.89 24.59
N TRP A 219 23.56 -30.58 24.30
CA TRP A 219 23.61 -29.54 25.32
C TRP A 219 22.48 -29.67 26.36
N LEU A 220 21.22 -29.86 25.90
CA LEU A 220 20.06 -30.05 26.76
C LEU A 220 20.22 -31.28 27.68
N ASN A 221 20.76 -32.37 27.16
CA ASN A 221 21.00 -33.57 27.95
C ASN A 221 22.09 -33.37 29.05
N ARG A 222 23.08 -32.51 28.80
CA ARG A 222 24.13 -32.17 29.78
C ARG A 222 23.68 -31.18 30.83
N THR A 223 22.81 -30.25 30.49
CA THR A 223 22.29 -29.21 31.40
C THR A 223 21.19 -29.75 32.31
N GLN A 224 20.46 -30.79 31.89
CA GLN A 224 19.52 -31.50 32.74
C GLN A 224 20.31 -32.42 33.67
N LYS A 225 20.56 -32.00 34.95
CA LYS A 225 21.10 -32.84 35.99
C LYS A 225 20.31 -34.15 36.05
N PRO A 226 20.95 -35.33 36.26
CA PRO A 226 20.27 -36.61 36.30
C PRO A 226 19.15 -36.58 37.35
N ASN A 227 17.93 -36.88 36.91
CA ASN A 227 16.74 -36.96 37.76
C ASN A 227 16.93 -38.09 38.76
N THR A 228 17.32 -37.76 39.98
CA THR A 228 17.29 -38.74 41.07
C THR A 228 15.84 -39.16 41.34
N PRO A 229 15.57 -40.41 41.69
CA PRO A 229 14.21 -40.92 41.98
C PRO A 229 13.45 -40.11 43.03
N ALA A 230 14.15 -39.49 43.97
CA ALA A 230 13.58 -38.59 44.99
C ALA A 230 12.95 -37.33 44.37
N ARG A 231 13.56 -36.74 43.31
CA ARG A 231 13.06 -35.54 42.62
C ARG A 231 11.82 -35.86 41.78
N ARG A 232 11.73 -37.03 41.16
CA ARG A 232 10.53 -37.50 40.44
C ARG A 232 9.30 -37.65 41.35
N ARG A 233 9.52 -38.04 42.63
CA ARG A 233 8.46 -38.14 43.63
C ARG A 233 7.97 -36.74 44.07
N GLN A 234 8.90 -35.82 44.26
CA GLN A 234 8.61 -34.44 44.64
C GLN A 234 7.96 -33.64 43.50
N GLU A 235 8.35 -33.87 42.25
CA GLU A 235 7.70 -33.27 41.06
C GLU A 235 6.28 -33.78 40.81
N LYS A 236 5.99 -35.06 41.11
CA LYS A 236 4.62 -35.60 41.09
C LYS A 236 3.71 -35.01 42.18
N LEU A 237 4.27 -34.65 43.32
CA LEU A 237 3.53 -34.00 44.41
C LEU A 237 3.34 -32.49 44.17
N ASN A 238 4.31 -31.84 43.55
CA ASN A 238 4.27 -30.37 43.25
C ASN A 238 3.58 -30.01 41.93
N ASN A 239 3.16 -30.97 41.11
CA ASN A 239 2.46 -30.73 39.82
C ASN A 239 1.02 -30.26 39.99
N ARG A 240 0.61 -29.90 41.20
CA ARG A 240 -0.60 -29.09 41.45
C ARG A 240 -0.17 -27.75 42.05
N THR A 241 -0.02 -26.74 41.17
CA THR A 241 -0.08 -25.32 41.54
C THR A 241 1.06 -24.71 42.38
N ARG A 242 2.33 -24.68 41.96
CA ARG A 242 3.27 -23.65 42.47
C ARG A 242 4.43 -23.38 41.51
N MET A 243 4.69 -22.05 41.27
CA MET A 243 5.98 -21.62 40.73
C MET A 243 7.12 -22.25 41.52
N PRO A 244 8.23 -22.72 40.86
CA PRO A 244 9.41 -23.21 41.59
C PRO A 244 9.87 -22.07 42.53
N LYS A 245 10.17 -22.41 43.79
CA LYS A 245 10.80 -21.51 44.78
C LYS A 245 12.29 -21.21 44.49
N ALA A 246 12.77 -21.44 43.24
CA ALA A 246 13.99 -20.84 42.74
C ALA A 246 13.84 -19.34 42.74
N GLY A 247 14.79 -18.59 43.29
CA GLY A 247 14.73 -17.15 43.38
C GLY A 247 14.43 -16.54 42.01
N ALA A 248 13.69 -15.43 41.96
CA ALA A 248 13.31 -14.78 40.69
C ALA A 248 14.53 -14.52 39.79
N ALA A 249 15.70 -14.33 40.34
CA ALA A 249 16.98 -14.18 39.67
C ALA A 249 17.41 -15.47 38.92
N ASP A 250 17.36 -16.66 39.56
CA ASP A 250 17.72 -17.93 38.90
C ASP A 250 16.75 -18.26 37.75
N TRP A 251 15.50 -17.88 37.88
CA TRP A 251 14.50 -18.09 36.84
C TRP A 251 14.74 -17.17 35.63
N LEU A 252 15.11 -15.90 35.84
CA LEU A 252 15.40 -14.93 34.77
C LEU A 252 16.79 -15.12 34.18
N PHE A 253 17.80 -15.39 34.96
CA PHE A 253 19.22 -15.40 34.56
C PHE A 253 19.83 -16.81 34.48
N GLY A 254 19.02 -17.88 34.55
CA GLY A 254 19.51 -19.24 34.32
C GLY A 254 20.08 -19.42 32.91
N ARG A 255 21.11 -20.26 32.78
CA ARG A 255 21.78 -20.55 31.49
C ARG A 255 20.80 -20.96 30.38
N GLU A 256 19.73 -21.66 30.72
CA GLU A 256 18.68 -22.12 29.80
C GLU A 256 17.87 -20.95 29.22
N THR A 257 17.89 -19.78 29.86
CA THR A 257 17.23 -18.54 29.41
C THR A 257 18.20 -17.66 28.66
N VAL A 258 19.35 -17.41 29.25
CA VAL A 258 20.30 -16.39 28.76
C VAL A 258 20.96 -16.84 27.45
N VAL A 259 21.42 -18.11 27.38
CA VAL A 259 22.15 -18.58 26.20
C VAL A 259 21.36 -18.47 24.88
N PRO A 260 20.12 -18.99 24.79
CA PRO A 260 19.34 -18.83 23.54
C PRO A 260 19.06 -17.38 23.19
N LEU A 261 18.75 -16.52 24.16
CA LEU A 261 18.48 -15.10 23.93
C LEU A 261 19.74 -14.36 23.47
N VAL A 262 20.90 -14.66 24.04
CA VAL A 262 22.19 -14.06 23.62
C VAL A 262 22.51 -14.47 22.17
N ILE A 263 22.35 -15.75 21.82
CA ILE A 263 22.58 -16.22 20.45
C ILE A 263 21.66 -15.46 19.47
N ILE A 264 20.37 -15.35 19.76
CA ILE A 264 19.41 -14.64 18.91
C ILE A 264 19.76 -13.16 18.83
N ALA A 265 20.05 -12.51 19.95
CA ALA A 265 20.44 -11.10 19.96
C ALA A 265 21.71 -10.86 19.11
N THR A 266 22.71 -11.76 19.21
CA THR A 266 23.92 -11.67 18.39
C THR A 266 23.60 -11.79 16.90
N LEU A 267 22.75 -12.73 16.50
CA LEU A 267 22.33 -12.89 15.11
C LEU A 267 21.57 -11.66 14.60
N TRP A 268 20.68 -11.11 15.41
CA TRP A 268 19.92 -9.92 15.04
C TRP A 268 20.80 -8.66 14.91
N VAL A 269 21.74 -8.49 15.84
CA VAL A 269 22.72 -7.38 15.76
C VAL A 269 23.62 -7.56 14.52
N ALA A 270 24.09 -8.77 14.23
CA ALA A 270 24.86 -9.06 13.04
C ALA A 270 24.07 -8.74 11.76
N LEU A 271 22.79 -9.14 11.70
CA LEU A 271 21.89 -8.82 10.59
C LEU A 271 21.71 -7.31 10.43
N PHE A 272 21.47 -6.61 11.52
CA PHE A 272 21.33 -5.15 11.52
C PHE A 272 22.61 -4.45 11.05
N CYS A 273 23.77 -4.82 11.60
CA CYS A 273 25.06 -4.23 11.22
C CYS A 273 25.36 -4.45 9.74
N ASN A 274 25.05 -5.62 9.19
CA ASN A 274 25.20 -5.90 7.77
C ASN A 274 24.25 -5.05 6.93
N ASN A 275 22.97 -5.06 7.26
CA ASN A 275 21.92 -4.47 6.42
C ASN A 275 21.85 -2.95 6.51
N SER A 276 22.19 -2.35 7.65
CA SER A 276 21.96 -0.93 7.93
C SER A 276 22.61 0.03 6.92
N ARG A 277 23.72 -0.39 6.30
CA ARG A 277 24.44 0.39 5.26
C ARG A 277 23.87 0.18 3.86
N LEU A 278 23.19 -0.94 3.65
CA LEU A 278 22.76 -1.42 2.33
C LEU A 278 21.26 -1.19 2.07
N ILE A 279 20.49 -0.90 3.11
CA ILE A 279 19.06 -0.55 2.95
C ILE A 279 18.93 0.97 2.74
N PRO A 280 18.40 1.41 1.60
CA PRO A 280 18.14 2.82 1.37
C PRO A 280 17.25 3.43 2.46
N HIS A 281 17.48 4.69 2.80
CA HIS A 281 16.74 5.37 3.88
C HIS A 281 15.26 5.57 3.58
N ILE A 282 14.84 5.54 2.31
CA ILE A 282 13.45 5.72 1.86
C ILE A 282 12.62 4.43 1.90
N VAL A 283 13.23 3.28 2.16
CA VAL A 283 12.55 1.97 2.14
C VAL A 283 11.76 1.71 3.43
N GLY A 284 10.55 1.18 3.29
CA GLY A 284 9.66 0.77 4.38
C GLY A 284 8.21 1.19 4.15
N PHE A 285 7.26 0.44 4.74
CA PHE A 285 5.83 0.75 4.66
C PHE A 285 5.53 2.13 5.23
N ASP A 286 4.85 2.97 4.46
CA ASP A 286 4.39 4.30 4.84
C ASP A 286 5.51 5.20 5.43
N LYS A 287 6.79 4.90 5.09
CA LYS A 287 7.97 5.50 5.71
C LYS A 287 7.99 7.01 5.58
N HIS A 288 7.58 7.57 4.42
CA HIS A 288 7.51 9.01 4.24
C HIS A 288 6.53 9.65 5.22
N ALA A 289 5.34 9.08 5.36
CA ALA A 289 4.32 9.57 6.28
C ALA A 289 4.75 9.45 7.76
N HIS A 290 5.43 8.36 8.14
CA HIS A 290 6.04 8.26 9.47
C HIS A 290 7.13 9.32 9.68
N ALA A 291 7.95 9.57 8.66
CA ALA A 291 9.00 10.59 8.72
C ALA A 291 8.42 12.00 8.82
N ASP A 292 7.36 12.30 8.06
CA ASP A 292 6.67 13.59 8.09
C ASP A 292 6.11 13.88 9.49
N TYR A 293 5.50 12.88 10.14
CA TYR A 293 5.02 13.03 11.50
C TYR A 293 6.17 13.32 12.50
N ILE A 294 7.27 12.56 12.42
CA ILE A 294 8.45 12.78 13.28
C ILE A 294 9.04 14.17 13.01
N GLY A 295 9.18 14.55 11.72
CA GLY A 295 9.71 15.84 11.29
C GLY A 295 8.83 17.01 11.73
N TYR A 296 7.50 16.83 11.72
CA TYR A 296 6.58 17.83 12.26
C TYR A 296 6.86 18.11 13.74
N ILE A 297 6.97 17.04 14.56
CA ILE A 297 7.29 17.19 15.99
C ILE A 297 8.66 17.83 16.20
N GLN A 298 9.69 17.46 15.42
CA GLN A 298 11.02 18.07 15.50
C GLN A 298 10.98 19.57 15.20
N LYS A 299 10.19 19.98 14.20
CA LYS A 299 10.13 21.36 13.72
C LYS A 299 9.26 22.26 14.63
N HIS A 300 8.11 21.75 15.08
CA HIS A 300 7.10 22.56 15.75
C HIS A 300 7.06 22.34 17.27
N GLY A 301 7.61 21.24 17.77
CA GLY A 301 7.55 20.88 19.20
C GLY A 301 6.13 20.51 19.70
N THR A 302 5.17 20.36 18.79
CA THR A 302 3.76 20.04 19.06
C THR A 302 3.31 18.83 18.25
N LEU A 303 2.15 18.27 18.60
CA LEU A 303 1.54 17.21 17.80
C LEU A 303 0.77 17.81 16.62
N PRO A 304 0.83 17.21 15.43
CA PRO A 304 -0.03 17.58 14.32
C PRO A 304 -1.48 17.17 14.55
N LEU A 305 -2.41 17.81 13.86
CA LEU A 305 -3.78 17.31 13.79
C LEU A 305 -3.87 16.09 12.87
N PRO A 306 -4.76 15.14 13.13
CA PRO A 306 -4.95 13.94 12.33
C PRO A 306 -5.18 14.13 10.83
N ASN A 307 -5.67 15.29 10.41
CA ASN A 307 -5.94 15.62 9.01
C ASN A 307 -4.82 16.42 8.32
N GLU A 308 -3.68 16.62 8.98
CA GLU A 308 -2.54 17.34 8.40
C GLU A 308 -1.57 16.44 7.61
N GLY A 309 -1.76 15.10 7.65
CA GLY A 309 -0.95 14.16 6.88
C GLY A 309 -1.38 12.71 7.02
N TRP A 310 -0.82 11.84 6.14
CA TRP A 310 -1.25 10.46 5.96
C TRP A 310 -1.25 9.60 7.24
N GLU A 311 -0.20 9.68 8.08
CA GLU A 311 -0.08 8.90 9.33
C GLU A 311 -0.33 9.75 10.60
N MET A 312 -0.74 11.03 10.45
CA MET A 312 -0.87 11.95 11.59
C MET A 312 -2.08 11.66 12.49
N TYR A 313 -2.98 10.77 12.06
CA TYR A 313 -4.07 10.23 12.89
C TYR A 313 -3.59 9.16 13.90
N GLN A 314 -2.37 8.65 13.78
CA GLN A 314 -1.82 7.64 14.68
C GLN A 314 -1.49 8.22 16.07
N PRO A 315 -1.63 7.41 17.16
CA PRO A 315 -1.24 7.85 18.49
C PRO A 315 0.26 8.19 18.61
N PRO A 316 0.64 9.20 19.42
CA PRO A 316 1.90 9.92 19.29
C PRO A 316 3.14 9.28 19.95
N LEU A 317 3.03 8.21 20.75
CA LEU A 317 4.15 7.75 21.59
C LEU A 317 5.39 7.38 20.79
N TYR A 318 5.24 6.63 19.71
CA TYR A 318 6.36 6.24 18.83
C TYR A 318 7.02 7.47 18.22
N TYR A 319 6.22 8.39 17.69
CA TYR A 319 6.68 9.59 17.01
C TYR A 319 7.38 10.56 17.96
N GLY A 320 6.85 10.70 19.17
CA GLY A 320 7.46 11.52 20.23
C GLY A 320 8.81 10.95 20.70
N ILE A 321 8.89 9.63 20.96
CA ILE A 321 10.16 8.97 21.31
C ILE A 321 11.18 9.15 20.17
N SER A 322 10.77 8.96 18.92
CA SER A 322 11.61 9.09 17.75
C SER A 322 12.13 10.53 17.58
N ALA A 323 11.26 11.52 17.66
CA ALA A 323 11.62 12.93 17.53
C ALA A 323 12.58 13.39 18.65
N VAL A 324 12.29 13.02 19.91
CA VAL A 324 13.15 13.35 21.06
C VAL A 324 14.52 12.68 20.91
N THR A 325 14.57 11.40 20.50
CA THR A 325 15.83 10.68 20.32
C THR A 325 16.69 11.32 19.23
N LEU A 326 16.09 11.65 18.08
CA LEU A 326 16.81 12.30 16.99
C LEU A 326 17.31 13.69 17.38
N SER A 327 16.45 14.52 18.00
CA SER A 327 16.80 15.85 18.45
C SER A 327 17.92 15.84 19.51
N ALA A 328 17.88 14.88 20.45
CA ALA A 328 18.94 14.72 21.48
C ALA A 328 20.30 14.32 20.89
N LEU A 329 20.28 13.61 19.73
CA LEU A 329 21.51 13.22 19.02
C LEU A 329 21.92 14.21 17.93
N GLY A 330 21.15 15.29 17.70
CA GLY A 330 21.44 16.32 16.70
C GLY A 330 21.18 15.87 15.25
N PHE A 331 20.30 14.87 15.03
CA PHE A 331 19.94 14.39 13.71
C PHE A 331 18.53 14.85 13.29
N SER A 332 18.36 15.08 11.99
CA SER A 332 17.04 15.23 11.37
C SER A 332 16.51 13.86 10.88
N VAL A 333 15.19 13.73 10.82
CA VAL A 333 14.54 12.55 10.24
C VAL A 333 14.82 12.38 8.74
N SER A 334 15.14 13.46 8.03
CA SER A 334 15.55 13.47 6.63
C SER A 334 16.98 12.94 6.41
N ASP A 335 17.81 12.89 7.45
CA ASP A 335 19.18 12.46 7.36
C ASP A 335 19.28 10.92 7.30
N GLY A 336 20.21 10.39 6.50
CA GLY A 336 20.48 8.96 6.49
C GLY A 336 20.90 8.41 7.86
N ALA A 337 21.65 9.21 8.65
CA ALA A 337 22.00 8.87 10.04
C ALA A 337 20.79 8.85 10.96
N GLY A 338 19.85 9.77 10.80
CA GLY A 338 18.57 9.78 11.53
C GLY A 338 17.75 8.52 11.24
N ALA A 339 17.62 8.13 9.97
CA ALA A 339 16.94 6.89 9.59
C ALA A 339 17.61 5.64 10.20
N MET A 340 18.96 5.61 10.29
CA MET A 340 19.68 4.52 10.91
C MET A 340 19.42 4.43 12.43
N VAL A 341 19.37 5.56 13.14
CA VAL A 341 18.99 5.62 14.57
C VAL A 341 17.58 5.09 14.80
N LEU A 342 16.61 5.49 13.96
CA LEU A 342 15.23 4.99 14.06
C LEU A 342 15.14 3.48 13.83
N ARG A 343 15.87 2.94 12.87
CA ARG A 343 15.96 1.49 12.63
C ARG A 343 16.61 0.75 13.80
N LEU A 344 17.64 1.34 14.43
CA LEU A 344 18.24 0.78 15.63
C LEU A 344 17.22 0.69 16.78
N LEU A 345 16.42 1.73 16.98
CA LEU A 345 15.31 1.70 17.95
C LEU A 345 14.31 0.58 17.62
N THR A 346 13.93 0.46 16.35
CA THR A 346 12.99 -0.58 15.88
C THR A 346 13.56 -1.98 16.13
N MET A 347 14.84 -2.20 15.86
CA MET A 347 15.54 -3.47 16.19
C MET A 347 15.53 -3.75 17.71
N CYS A 348 15.80 -2.74 18.53
CA CYS A 348 15.79 -2.89 19.99
C CYS A 348 14.38 -3.27 20.50
N PHE A 349 13.34 -2.65 19.96
CA PHE A 349 11.95 -3.02 20.26
C PHE A 349 11.66 -4.47 19.84
N GLY A 350 12.08 -4.89 18.64
CA GLY A 350 11.93 -6.26 18.16
C GLY A 350 12.61 -7.29 19.07
N LEU A 351 13.83 -7.03 19.51
CA LEU A 351 14.54 -7.89 20.48
C LEU A 351 13.83 -7.93 21.83
N GLY A 352 13.35 -6.78 22.32
CA GLY A 352 12.52 -6.70 23.52
C GLY A 352 11.25 -7.55 23.41
N GLN A 353 10.59 -7.52 22.27
CA GLN A 353 9.40 -8.33 22.00
C GLN A 353 9.72 -9.83 22.05
N ILE A 354 10.80 -10.28 21.40
CA ILE A 354 11.24 -11.69 21.43
C ILE A 354 11.50 -12.15 22.88
N GLY A 355 12.18 -11.30 23.67
CA GLY A 355 12.38 -11.56 25.10
C GLY A 355 11.07 -11.75 25.87
N LEU A 356 10.08 -10.87 25.64
CA LEU A 356 8.76 -10.93 26.27
C LEU A 356 7.95 -12.15 25.83
N VAL A 357 8.03 -12.52 24.55
CA VAL A 357 7.44 -13.77 24.03
C VAL A 357 8.04 -14.97 24.77
N PHE A 358 9.36 -15.03 24.87
CA PHE A 358 10.04 -16.13 25.56
C PHE A 358 9.67 -16.22 27.05
N LEU A 359 9.63 -15.08 27.74
CA LEU A 359 9.18 -15.02 29.13
C LEU A 359 7.72 -15.49 29.30
N SER A 360 6.84 -15.11 28.36
CA SER A 360 5.45 -15.57 28.33
C SER A 360 5.34 -17.09 28.12
N LEU A 361 6.13 -17.64 27.19
CA LEU A 361 6.20 -19.09 26.97
C LEU A 361 6.71 -19.85 28.19
N ARG A 362 7.65 -19.28 28.94
CA ARG A 362 8.13 -19.87 30.21
C ARG A 362 7.06 -19.87 31.29
N LEU A 363 6.21 -18.86 31.37
CA LEU A 363 5.05 -18.85 32.28
C LEU A 363 4.02 -19.90 31.87
N LEU A 364 3.75 -20.06 30.59
CA LEU A 364 2.76 -21.01 30.08
C LEU A 364 3.25 -22.47 30.12
N PHE A 365 4.54 -22.68 29.89
CA PHE A 365 5.16 -24.01 29.75
C PHE A 365 6.43 -24.16 30.62
N PRO A 366 6.37 -24.02 31.95
CA PRO A 366 7.54 -23.84 32.81
C PRO A 366 8.54 -25.00 32.80
N THR A 367 8.07 -26.22 32.55
CA THR A 367 8.93 -27.45 32.57
C THR A 367 9.21 -28.01 31.18
N GLN A 368 8.74 -27.35 30.11
CA GLN A 368 8.71 -27.93 28.78
C GLN A 368 9.60 -27.12 27.81
N ILE A 369 10.92 -27.26 28.00
CA ILE A 369 11.93 -26.50 27.25
C ILE A 369 11.72 -26.63 25.74
N GLY A 370 11.36 -27.81 25.22
CA GLY A 370 11.13 -28.01 23.79
C GLY A 370 10.02 -27.08 23.22
N ARG A 371 8.93 -26.87 23.99
CA ARG A 371 7.87 -25.92 23.59
C ARG A 371 8.35 -24.49 23.64
N GLN A 372 9.14 -24.15 24.68
CA GLN A 372 9.70 -22.81 24.82
C GLN A 372 10.62 -22.47 23.62
N MET A 373 11.48 -23.43 23.23
CA MET A 373 12.42 -23.26 22.13
C MET A 373 11.72 -23.14 20.78
N VAL A 374 10.70 -23.95 20.50
CA VAL A 374 9.93 -23.83 19.24
C VAL A 374 9.24 -22.47 19.14
N GLY A 375 8.57 -22.03 20.22
CA GLY A 375 7.96 -20.70 20.22
C GLY A 375 8.99 -19.57 20.09
N LEU A 376 10.17 -19.72 20.70
CA LEU A 376 11.27 -18.75 20.57
C LEU A 376 11.82 -18.68 19.14
N VAL A 377 12.02 -19.84 18.48
CA VAL A 377 12.46 -19.90 17.07
C VAL A 377 11.42 -19.25 16.16
N LEU A 378 10.12 -19.52 16.37
CA LEU A 378 9.06 -18.87 15.64
C LEU A 378 9.09 -17.34 15.84
N ALA A 379 9.25 -16.85 17.06
CA ALA A 379 9.31 -15.41 17.32
C ALA A 379 10.53 -14.73 16.68
N ALA A 380 11.71 -15.37 16.78
CA ALA A 380 12.97 -14.77 16.38
C ALA A 380 13.20 -14.79 14.85
N PHE A 381 12.65 -15.79 14.15
CA PHE A 381 12.89 -16.00 12.71
C PHE A 381 11.62 -15.87 11.86
N LEU A 382 10.51 -15.39 12.43
CA LEU A 382 9.34 -15.03 11.65
C LEU A 382 9.74 -13.95 10.63
N PRO A 383 9.60 -14.19 9.30
CA PRO A 383 10.02 -13.21 8.30
C PRO A 383 9.44 -11.82 8.52
N MET A 384 8.14 -11.73 8.88
CA MET A 384 7.48 -10.48 9.22
C MET A 384 8.23 -9.70 10.33
N GLN A 385 8.68 -10.37 11.36
CA GLN A 385 9.44 -9.76 12.45
C GLN A 385 10.83 -9.29 11.98
N LEU A 386 11.49 -10.08 11.13
CA LEU A 386 12.80 -9.78 10.59
C LEU A 386 12.78 -8.54 9.69
N TYR A 387 11.89 -8.48 8.69
CA TYR A 387 11.90 -7.33 7.78
C TYR A 387 11.38 -6.05 8.46
N LEU A 388 10.37 -6.13 9.33
CA LEU A 388 9.88 -4.96 10.07
C LEU A 388 10.93 -4.36 11.01
N SER A 389 11.85 -5.16 11.55
CA SER A 389 12.94 -4.65 12.38
C SER A 389 13.90 -3.71 11.64
N HIS A 390 13.83 -3.68 10.30
CA HIS A 390 14.63 -2.82 9.44
C HIS A 390 13.85 -1.60 8.90
N TYR A 391 12.56 -1.46 9.22
CA TYR A 391 11.73 -0.37 8.76
C TYR A 391 11.48 0.68 9.85
N VAL A 392 11.25 1.90 9.45
CA VAL A 392 10.79 2.96 10.35
C VAL A 392 9.27 2.84 10.45
N THR A 393 8.77 2.29 11.57
CA THR A 393 7.35 2.02 11.77
C THR A 393 6.98 1.97 13.26
N ASN A 394 5.75 2.34 13.60
CA ASN A 394 5.22 2.25 14.96
C ASN A 394 4.80 0.82 15.36
N GLU A 395 4.76 -0.13 14.38
CA GLU A 395 4.30 -1.51 14.58
C GLU A 395 5.11 -2.27 15.64
N THR A 396 6.44 -2.16 15.58
CA THR A 396 7.33 -2.92 16.47
C THR A 396 7.24 -2.44 17.92
N LEU A 397 7.14 -1.15 18.18
CA LEU A 397 6.93 -0.63 19.53
C LEU A 397 5.55 -1.06 20.07
N ALA A 398 4.50 -0.90 19.26
CA ALA A 398 3.15 -1.33 19.63
C ALA A 398 3.09 -2.81 19.98
N ALA A 399 3.72 -3.65 19.16
CA ALA A 399 3.80 -5.09 19.39
C ALA A 399 4.61 -5.46 20.64
N THR A 400 5.69 -4.74 20.93
CA THR A 400 6.50 -4.92 22.15
C THR A 400 5.68 -4.59 23.38
N LEU A 401 4.98 -3.45 23.39
CA LEU A 401 4.14 -3.03 24.52
C LEU A 401 2.91 -3.93 24.71
N ALA A 402 2.31 -4.41 23.60
CA ALA A 402 1.25 -5.42 23.66
C ALA A 402 1.78 -6.74 24.26
N SER A 403 2.97 -7.19 23.85
CA SER A 403 3.61 -8.38 24.40
C SER A 403 3.95 -8.22 25.88
N ALA A 404 4.42 -7.04 26.32
CA ALA A 404 4.64 -6.71 27.73
C ALA A 404 3.33 -6.74 28.53
N THR A 405 2.27 -6.18 27.97
CA THR A 405 0.92 -6.19 28.56
C THR A 405 0.38 -7.60 28.71
N ILE A 406 0.54 -8.46 27.69
CA ILE A 406 0.16 -9.87 27.78
C ILE A 406 1.02 -10.60 28.83
N TYR A 407 2.33 -10.44 28.81
CA TYR A 407 3.23 -11.04 29.81
C TYR A 407 2.84 -10.67 31.25
N LEU A 408 2.62 -9.36 31.51
CA LEU A 408 2.21 -8.91 32.84
C LEU A 408 0.85 -9.47 33.24
N SER A 409 -0.12 -9.52 32.33
CA SER A 409 -1.43 -10.08 32.61
C SER A 409 -1.34 -11.57 32.94
N LEU A 410 -0.59 -12.38 32.17
CA LEU A 410 -0.33 -13.78 32.46
C LEU A 410 0.30 -13.97 33.82
N ARG A 411 1.35 -13.19 34.14
CA ARG A 411 2.04 -13.23 35.44
C ARG A 411 1.11 -12.88 36.59
N LEU A 412 0.34 -11.79 36.48
CA LEU A 412 -0.58 -11.34 37.52
C LEU A 412 -1.75 -12.31 37.74
N VAL A 413 -2.25 -12.93 36.68
CA VAL A 413 -3.31 -13.95 36.80
C VAL A 413 -2.80 -15.19 37.54
N GLN A 414 -1.55 -15.64 37.34
CA GLN A 414 -0.95 -16.79 37.99
C GLN A 414 -0.44 -16.53 39.42
N THR A 415 -0.19 -15.27 39.80
CA THR A 415 0.32 -14.89 41.11
C THR A 415 -0.82 -14.85 42.12
N GLU A 416 -0.77 -15.63 43.19
CA GLU A 416 -1.82 -15.69 44.22
C GLU A 416 -2.06 -14.32 44.89
N LYS A 417 -0.99 -13.66 45.32
CA LYS A 417 -1.01 -12.32 45.95
C LYS A 417 -0.25 -11.33 45.08
N ALA A 418 -0.93 -10.78 44.08
CA ALA A 418 -0.37 -9.74 43.23
C ALA A 418 -0.42 -8.37 43.91
N SER A 419 0.65 -7.59 43.78
CA SER A 419 0.75 -6.26 44.37
C SER A 419 -0.08 -5.25 43.55
N MET A 420 -0.55 -4.22 44.20
CA MET A 420 -1.23 -3.08 43.54
C MET A 420 -0.32 -2.42 42.49
N ALA A 421 0.99 -2.31 42.80
CA ALA A 421 1.97 -1.80 41.83
C ALA A 421 2.04 -2.67 40.57
N GLY A 422 1.83 -3.99 40.67
CA GLY A 422 1.77 -4.87 39.51
C GLY A 422 0.56 -4.57 38.60
N TYR A 423 -0.61 -4.31 39.18
CA TYR A 423 -1.80 -3.93 38.41
C TYR A 423 -1.67 -2.53 37.81
N ALA A 424 -1.10 -1.56 38.55
CA ALA A 424 -0.79 -0.26 38.02
C ALA A 424 0.22 -0.34 36.85
N GLY A 425 1.28 -1.16 37.00
CA GLY A 425 2.25 -1.43 35.93
C GLY A 425 1.62 -2.05 34.67
N LEU A 426 0.66 -2.97 34.86
CA LEU A 426 -0.13 -3.51 33.75
C LEU A 426 -0.93 -2.38 33.04
N GLY A 427 -1.56 -1.48 33.81
CA GLY A 427 -2.28 -0.34 33.28
C GLY A 427 -1.37 0.63 32.51
N LEU A 428 -0.19 0.96 33.07
CA LEU A 428 0.81 1.79 32.39
C LEU A 428 1.25 1.20 31.05
N CYS A 429 1.56 -0.11 31.01
CA CYS A 429 1.94 -0.80 29.77
C CYS A 429 0.81 -0.78 28.73
N LEU A 430 -0.43 -1.04 29.15
CA LEU A 430 -1.59 -1.02 28.27
C LEU A 430 -1.85 0.40 27.75
N GLY A 431 -1.74 1.42 28.61
CA GLY A 431 -1.86 2.81 28.21
C GLY A 431 -0.79 3.23 27.20
N ALA A 432 0.47 2.80 27.40
CA ALA A 432 1.54 3.05 26.47
C ALA A 432 1.32 2.32 25.12
N ALA A 433 0.80 1.08 25.14
CA ALA A 433 0.42 0.36 23.93
C ALA A 433 -0.68 1.10 23.15
N LEU A 434 -1.71 1.59 23.84
CA LEU A 434 -2.79 2.41 23.28
C LEU A 434 -2.26 3.74 22.72
N LEU A 435 -1.33 4.38 23.42
CA LEU A 435 -0.73 5.64 22.97
C LEU A 435 0.28 5.44 21.81
N THR A 436 0.60 4.19 21.46
CA THR A 436 1.40 3.84 20.27
C THR A 436 0.53 3.41 19.10
N LYS A 437 -0.52 2.61 19.35
CA LYS A 437 -1.41 2.13 18.29
C LYS A 437 -2.79 1.75 18.85
N VAL A 438 -3.83 2.25 18.20
CA VAL A 438 -5.23 2.06 18.63
C VAL A 438 -5.66 0.58 18.66
N THR A 439 -5.08 -0.29 17.83
CA THR A 439 -5.39 -1.72 17.81
C THR A 439 -5.16 -2.43 19.15
N SER A 440 -4.31 -1.86 20.02
CA SER A 440 -4.08 -2.36 21.38
C SER A 440 -5.34 -2.32 22.27
N ILE A 441 -6.38 -1.56 21.88
CA ILE A 441 -7.67 -1.53 22.59
C ILE A 441 -8.32 -2.91 22.65
N LEU A 442 -8.05 -3.76 21.66
CA LEU A 442 -8.56 -5.12 21.59
C LEU A 442 -8.08 -6.01 22.74
N LEU A 443 -6.99 -5.65 23.44
CA LEU A 443 -6.50 -6.36 24.64
C LEU A 443 -7.34 -6.03 25.89
N LEU A 444 -7.85 -4.80 26.00
CA LEU A 444 -8.46 -4.27 27.23
C LEU A 444 -9.59 -5.16 27.77
N PRO A 445 -10.62 -5.55 26.98
CA PRO A 445 -11.74 -6.31 27.50
C PRO A 445 -11.29 -7.69 28.05
N PHE A 446 -10.36 -8.36 27.38
CA PHE A 446 -9.88 -9.68 27.80
C PHE A 446 -9.06 -9.61 29.09
N ILE A 447 -8.24 -8.57 29.26
CA ILE A 447 -7.45 -8.34 30.49
C ILE A 447 -8.38 -8.00 31.65
N VAL A 448 -9.33 -7.07 31.46
CA VAL A 448 -10.30 -6.70 32.52
C VAL A 448 -11.11 -7.93 32.97
N ILE A 449 -11.62 -8.72 32.02
CA ILE A 449 -12.40 -9.92 32.32
C ILE A 449 -11.53 -11.00 32.99
N ALA A 450 -10.27 -11.17 32.58
CA ALA A 450 -9.36 -12.13 33.22
C ALA A 450 -9.03 -11.73 34.66
N VAL A 451 -8.72 -10.46 34.92
CA VAL A 451 -8.48 -9.92 36.27
C VAL A 451 -9.74 -10.03 37.13
N ALA A 452 -10.90 -9.62 36.58
CA ALA A 452 -12.18 -9.72 37.27
C ALA A 452 -12.52 -11.21 37.59
N GLY A 453 -12.27 -12.12 36.67
CA GLY A 453 -12.45 -13.55 36.86
C GLY A 453 -11.57 -14.11 37.98
N LYS A 454 -10.31 -13.65 38.08
CA LYS A 454 -9.43 -14.00 39.20
C LYS A 454 -9.98 -13.51 40.54
N LEU A 455 -10.43 -12.25 40.62
CA LEU A 455 -10.99 -11.69 41.85
C LEU A 455 -12.29 -12.43 42.29
N LEU A 456 -13.10 -12.83 41.29
CA LEU A 456 -14.32 -13.60 41.53
C LEU A 456 -14.01 -14.99 42.11
N VAL A 457 -13.05 -15.70 41.51
CA VAL A 457 -12.60 -17.03 42.01
C VAL A 457 -11.98 -16.95 43.40
N ALA A 458 -11.24 -15.89 43.67
CA ALA A 458 -10.67 -15.59 44.96
C ALA A 458 -11.69 -15.10 46.01
N ARG A 459 -12.97 -14.95 45.63
CA ARG A 459 -14.06 -14.39 46.49
C ARG A 459 -13.64 -13.09 47.15
N SER A 460 -12.94 -12.22 46.44
CA SER A 460 -12.42 -10.97 46.93
C SER A 460 -13.54 -9.99 47.30
N ALA A 461 -13.34 -9.19 48.38
CA ALA A 461 -14.29 -8.14 48.75
C ALA A 461 -14.39 -7.06 47.66
N LEU A 462 -15.54 -6.39 47.54
CA LEU A 462 -15.81 -5.39 46.52
C LEU A 462 -14.78 -4.23 46.50
N VAL A 463 -14.27 -3.87 47.67
CA VAL A 463 -13.20 -2.87 47.83
C VAL A 463 -11.92 -3.29 47.12
N VAL A 464 -11.58 -4.58 47.11
CA VAL A 464 -10.41 -5.11 46.38
C VAL A 464 -10.62 -5.02 44.87
N TRP A 465 -11.84 -5.25 44.40
CA TRP A 465 -12.19 -5.08 42.98
C TRP A 465 -11.94 -3.63 42.53
N TRP A 466 -12.53 -2.65 43.23
CA TRP A 466 -12.38 -1.24 42.90
C TRP A 466 -10.93 -0.80 42.95
N ARG A 467 -10.18 -1.24 43.97
CA ARG A 467 -8.75 -0.93 44.08
C ARG A 467 -7.93 -1.53 42.94
N THR A 468 -8.17 -2.78 42.58
CA THR A 468 -7.39 -3.50 41.58
C THR A 468 -7.69 -3.03 40.16
N LEU A 469 -8.98 -3.03 39.77
CA LEU A 469 -9.39 -2.55 38.47
C LEU A 469 -9.22 -1.04 38.32
N GLY A 470 -9.52 -0.28 39.39
CA GLY A 470 -9.32 1.16 39.44
C GLY A 470 -7.85 1.54 39.25
N ALA A 471 -6.92 0.91 39.97
CA ALA A 471 -5.48 1.17 39.81
C ALA A 471 -5.00 0.89 38.37
N MET A 472 -5.47 -0.22 37.78
CA MET A 472 -5.12 -0.61 36.41
C MET A 472 -5.68 0.40 35.40
N LEU A 473 -7.00 0.73 35.48
CA LEU A 473 -7.65 1.62 34.53
C LEU A 473 -7.19 3.07 34.68
N VAL A 474 -7.04 3.56 35.91
CA VAL A 474 -6.52 4.91 36.15
C VAL A 474 -5.10 5.05 35.59
N ALA A 475 -4.21 4.08 35.87
CA ALA A 475 -2.86 4.09 35.31
C ALA A 475 -2.87 4.06 33.77
N CYS A 476 -3.77 3.29 33.17
CA CYS A 476 -3.94 3.25 31.70
C CYS A 476 -4.38 4.61 31.17
N PHE A 477 -5.46 5.18 31.73
CA PHE A 477 -6.01 6.46 31.26
C PHE A 477 -5.06 7.64 31.54
N THR A 478 -4.26 7.60 32.60
CA THR A 478 -3.24 8.64 32.84
C THR A 478 -2.24 8.71 31.69
N VAL A 479 -1.88 7.57 31.09
CA VAL A 479 -0.93 7.52 29.96
C VAL A 479 -1.58 7.96 28.65
N CYS A 480 -2.74 7.42 28.30
CA CYS A 480 -3.32 7.58 26.95
C CYS A 480 -4.60 8.44 26.90
N GLY A 481 -5.29 8.64 28.03
CA GLY A 481 -6.62 9.26 28.05
C GLY A 481 -6.65 10.69 27.54
N TRP A 482 -5.61 11.46 27.81
CA TRP A 482 -5.47 12.84 27.34
C TRP A 482 -5.49 12.94 25.82
N TYR A 483 -4.83 12.00 25.11
CA TYR A 483 -4.77 11.98 23.65
C TYR A 483 -6.14 11.67 23.05
N TYR A 484 -6.81 10.62 23.52
CA TYR A 484 -8.14 10.25 23.02
C TYR A 484 -9.21 11.28 23.35
N LEU A 485 -9.08 11.98 24.49
CA LEU A 485 -9.93 13.13 24.82
C LEU A 485 -9.66 14.30 23.87
N TRP A 486 -8.38 14.58 23.57
CA TRP A 486 -8.00 15.63 22.63
C TRP A 486 -8.57 15.36 21.24
N ILE A 487 -8.47 14.14 20.72
CA ILE A 487 -9.09 13.73 19.45
C ILE A 487 -10.61 13.92 19.49
N TRP A 488 -11.25 13.47 20.56
CA TRP A 488 -12.71 13.60 20.70
C TRP A 488 -13.18 15.05 20.69
N LEU A 489 -12.47 15.94 21.36
CA LEU A 489 -12.82 17.36 21.40
C LEU A 489 -12.67 18.07 20.04
N HIS A 490 -11.73 17.62 19.18
CA HIS A 490 -11.51 18.23 17.87
C HIS A 490 -12.37 17.61 16.76
N PHE A 491 -12.64 16.32 16.81
CA PHE A 491 -13.26 15.57 15.72
C PHE A 491 -14.59 14.88 16.07
N GLY A 492 -15.06 15.00 17.31
CA GLY A 492 -16.32 14.40 17.77
C GLY A 492 -16.29 12.86 17.91
N THR A 493 -15.15 12.22 17.66
CA THR A 493 -14.90 10.78 17.82
C THR A 493 -13.58 10.55 18.55
N PRO A 494 -13.51 9.64 19.55
CA PRO A 494 -12.27 9.35 20.24
C PRO A 494 -11.32 8.44 19.46
N LEU A 495 -11.83 7.74 18.44
CA LEU A 495 -11.06 6.82 17.60
C LEU A 495 -11.15 7.27 16.15
N MET A 496 -10.01 7.43 15.51
CA MET A 496 -9.89 7.83 14.11
C MET A 496 -9.00 6.85 13.36
N GLY A 497 -9.37 6.54 12.11
CA GLY A 497 -8.59 5.73 11.19
C GLY A 497 -8.42 6.44 9.85
N ASN A 498 -7.54 5.95 9.00
CA ASN A 498 -7.30 6.50 7.67
C ASN A 498 -8.49 6.33 6.69
N TRP A 499 -9.52 5.60 7.09
CA TRP A 499 -10.79 5.44 6.36
C TRP A 499 -11.86 6.46 6.77
N ASP A 500 -11.63 7.20 7.84
CA ASP A 500 -12.58 8.22 8.31
C ASP A 500 -12.41 9.49 7.47
N LEU A 501 -13.51 10.00 6.91
CA LEU A 501 -13.49 11.24 6.12
C LEU A 501 -12.89 12.42 6.90
N ALA A 502 -13.04 12.45 8.20
CA ALA A 502 -12.49 13.47 9.07
C ALA A 502 -10.95 13.46 9.13
N SER A 503 -10.29 12.36 8.72
CA SER A 503 -8.82 12.30 8.58
C SER A 503 -8.30 13.07 7.37
N GLY A 504 -9.17 13.56 6.48
CA GLY A 504 -8.79 14.22 5.23
C GLY A 504 -8.29 13.27 4.13
N ASN A 505 -8.16 11.98 4.42
CA ASN A 505 -7.67 10.98 3.49
C ASN A 505 -8.84 10.38 2.70
N THR A 506 -9.03 10.82 1.46
CA THR A 506 -10.06 10.31 0.56
C THR A 506 -9.40 9.58 -0.61
N TRP A 507 -9.37 8.25 -0.54
CA TRP A 507 -8.70 7.41 -1.51
C TRP A 507 -9.35 6.04 -1.65
N TRP A 508 -9.10 5.38 -2.75
CA TRP A 508 -9.36 3.97 -2.95
C TRP A 508 -8.18 3.31 -3.69
N GLN A 509 -8.13 2.01 -3.71
CA GLN A 509 -7.10 1.23 -4.38
C GLN A 509 -7.72 -0.04 -4.95
N ASP A 510 -7.20 -0.54 -6.05
CA ASP A 510 -7.69 -1.78 -6.63
C ASP A 510 -7.70 -2.94 -5.59
N ASN A 511 -8.75 -3.75 -5.54
CA ASN A 511 -9.88 -3.83 -6.50
C ASN A 511 -11.00 -2.79 -6.30
N GLY A 512 -11.02 -2.00 -5.23
CA GLY A 512 -12.08 -1.05 -4.90
C GLY A 512 -13.38 -1.68 -4.38
N TYR A 513 -13.52 -3.01 -4.40
CA TYR A 513 -14.64 -3.79 -3.86
C TYR A 513 -14.15 -5.18 -3.44
N HIS A 514 -14.98 -5.87 -2.67
CA HIS A 514 -14.79 -7.29 -2.33
C HIS A 514 -15.97 -8.15 -2.78
N THR A 515 -15.68 -9.41 -3.01
CA THR A 515 -16.64 -10.50 -3.22
C THR A 515 -16.37 -11.61 -2.21
N LEU A 516 -17.26 -12.59 -2.09
CA LEU A 516 -17.01 -13.75 -1.24
C LEU A 516 -15.74 -14.52 -1.67
N ALA A 517 -15.44 -14.51 -2.96
CA ALA A 517 -14.27 -15.19 -3.51
C ALA A 517 -12.95 -14.63 -2.94
N ASP A 518 -12.87 -13.34 -2.62
CA ASP A 518 -11.67 -12.71 -2.07
C ASP A 518 -11.31 -13.20 -0.66
N PHE A 519 -12.30 -13.67 0.11
CA PHE A 519 -12.10 -14.24 1.45
C PHE A 519 -11.97 -15.76 1.47
N THR A 520 -12.42 -16.46 0.43
CA THR A 520 -12.38 -17.94 0.36
C THR A 520 -11.27 -18.50 -0.49
N ARG A 521 -10.67 -17.68 -1.37
CA ARG A 521 -9.58 -18.07 -2.26
C ARG A 521 -8.25 -18.05 -1.52
N PHE A 522 -7.41 -19.08 -1.82
CA PHE A 522 -6.03 -19.18 -1.34
C PHE A 522 -5.18 -19.97 -2.32
N GLY A 523 -3.89 -19.66 -2.40
CA GLY A 523 -2.89 -20.43 -3.13
C GLY A 523 -2.00 -19.60 -4.05
N ARG A 524 -2.39 -18.36 -4.38
CA ARG A 524 -1.55 -17.47 -5.20
C ARG A 524 -0.21 -17.20 -4.52
N SER A 525 -0.21 -16.99 -3.20
CA SER A 525 0.99 -16.77 -2.38
C SER A 525 1.96 -17.97 -2.37
N LEU A 526 1.51 -19.17 -2.76
CA LEU A 526 2.38 -20.33 -2.90
C LEU A 526 3.05 -20.42 -4.28
N VAL A 527 2.53 -19.74 -5.30
CA VAL A 527 3.02 -19.78 -6.68
C VAL A 527 3.68 -18.46 -7.07
N TYR A 528 3.06 -17.35 -6.77
CA TYR A 528 3.53 -15.98 -7.00
C TYR A 528 3.24 -15.13 -5.77
N PRO A 529 4.10 -15.19 -4.73
CA PRO A 529 3.80 -14.61 -3.41
C PRO A 529 3.77 -13.07 -3.39
N LEU A 530 4.60 -12.42 -4.22
CA LEU A 530 4.68 -10.96 -4.24
C LEU A 530 3.37 -10.37 -4.76
N PHE A 531 2.83 -9.40 -4.02
CA PHE A 531 1.55 -8.75 -4.29
C PHE A 531 0.36 -9.70 -4.42
N SER A 532 0.45 -10.89 -3.85
CA SER A 532 -0.64 -11.89 -3.89
C SER A 532 -1.92 -11.43 -3.16
N GLY A 533 -1.86 -10.33 -2.40
CA GLY A 533 -3.02 -9.67 -1.81
C GLY A 533 -4.10 -9.24 -2.83
N PHE A 534 -3.72 -9.00 -4.10
CA PHE A 534 -4.69 -8.81 -5.19
C PHE A 534 -5.55 -10.05 -5.47
N ALA A 535 -5.05 -11.24 -5.18
CA ALA A 535 -5.80 -12.49 -5.40
C ALA A 535 -6.80 -12.78 -4.28
N GLY A 536 -6.53 -12.36 -3.05
CA GLY A 536 -7.42 -12.57 -1.93
C GLY A 536 -6.81 -12.23 -0.58
N PHE A 537 -7.67 -12.11 0.43
CA PHE A 537 -7.31 -11.76 1.80
C PHE A 537 -6.32 -12.75 2.42
N ALA A 538 -6.61 -14.06 2.30
CA ALA A 538 -5.74 -15.10 2.88
C ALA A 538 -4.36 -15.12 2.22
N ASP A 539 -4.26 -14.89 0.91
CA ASP A 539 -3.01 -14.79 0.19
C ASP A 539 -2.20 -13.57 0.64
N GLY A 540 -2.85 -12.40 0.82
CA GLY A 540 -2.21 -11.19 1.33
C GLY A 540 -1.66 -11.37 2.75
N ILE A 541 -2.44 -11.95 3.65
CA ILE A 541 -1.99 -12.26 5.02
C ILE A 541 -0.83 -13.26 5.00
N TYR A 542 -0.93 -14.34 4.20
CA TYR A 542 0.13 -15.34 4.13
C TYR A 542 1.44 -14.76 3.59
N SER A 543 1.39 -13.98 2.52
CA SER A 543 2.57 -13.41 1.89
C SER A 543 3.28 -12.38 2.76
N THR A 544 2.54 -11.58 3.52
CA THR A 544 3.12 -10.58 4.43
C THR A 544 3.55 -11.15 5.80
N LEU A 545 3.04 -12.33 6.18
CA LEU A 545 3.45 -13.06 7.37
C LEU A 545 4.78 -13.78 7.17
N TRP A 546 4.90 -14.51 6.04
CA TRP A 546 6.00 -15.42 5.76
C TRP A 546 7.08 -14.85 4.85
N GLY A 547 6.96 -13.58 4.48
CA GLY A 547 7.92 -12.81 3.71
C GLY A 547 7.46 -11.36 3.57
N ASP A 548 8.26 -10.53 2.91
CA ASP A 548 7.88 -9.17 2.54
C ASP A 548 7.10 -9.19 1.21
N GLY A 549 5.87 -9.72 1.26
CA GLY A 549 5.01 -9.91 0.08
C GLY A 549 4.58 -8.63 -0.61
N LEU A 550 4.78 -7.47 0.02
CA LEU A 550 4.51 -6.13 -0.55
C LEU A 550 5.80 -5.36 -0.88
N CYS A 551 6.97 -5.97 -0.76
CA CYS A 551 8.27 -5.42 -1.16
C CYS A 551 8.52 -3.99 -0.64
N GLY A 552 8.27 -3.73 0.64
CA GLY A 552 8.41 -2.41 1.24
C GLY A 552 7.19 -1.52 1.10
N GLY A 553 6.10 -1.96 0.45
CA GLY A 553 4.77 -1.34 0.47
C GLY A 553 4.40 -0.50 -0.74
N VAL A 554 5.36 -0.04 -1.53
CA VAL A 554 5.09 0.75 -2.74
C VAL A 554 5.53 -0.04 -3.97
N PRO A 555 4.67 -0.21 -4.98
CA PRO A 555 5.06 -0.82 -6.23
C PRO A 555 6.06 0.08 -6.95
N GLY A 556 7.21 -0.46 -7.24
CA GLY A 556 8.28 0.25 -7.92
C GLY A 556 9.66 -0.21 -7.45
N LEU A 557 10.60 -0.27 -8.36
CA LEU A 557 11.96 -0.74 -8.07
C LEU A 557 12.66 0.12 -7.02
N MET A 558 12.41 1.44 -7.02
CA MET A 558 13.10 2.40 -6.15
C MET A 558 12.78 2.25 -4.65
N PHE A 559 11.65 1.64 -4.30
CA PHE A 559 11.23 1.47 -2.90
C PHE A 559 11.44 0.05 -2.38
N ARG A 560 11.91 -0.85 -3.24
CA ARG A 560 12.07 -2.25 -2.93
C ARG A 560 13.33 -2.47 -2.09
N PRO A 561 13.23 -3.15 -0.92
CA PRO A 561 14.43 -3.54 -0.15
C PRO A 561 15.27 -4.55 -0.94
N PRO A 562 16.60 -4.53 -0.85
CA PRO A 562 17.46 -5.46 -1.58
C PRO A 562 17.56 -6.83 -0.90
N TRP A 563 16.41 -7.43 -0.55
CA TRP A 563 16.33 -8.78 0.01
C TRP A 563 16.75 -9.84 -1.00
N ASN A 564 17.09 -11.04 -0.53
CA ASN A 564 17.23 -12.20 -1.40
C ASN A 564 15.83 -12.76 -1.73
N TYR A 565 15.23 -12.27 -2.82
CA TYR A 565 13.87 -12.65 -3.20
C TYR A 565 13.75 -14.10 -3.66
N ASP A 566 14.81 -14.77 -4.12
CA ASP A 566 14.78 -16.20 -4.47
C ASP A 566 14.59 -17.04 -3.19
N LEU A 567 15.41 -16.79 -2.15
CA LEU A 567 15.25 -17.44 -0.85
C LEU A 567 13.91 -17.08 -0.20
N MET A 568 13.46 -15.84 -0.33
CA MET A 568 12.17 -15.39 0.22
C MET A 568 11.03 -16.09 -0.49
N THR A 569 11.00 -16.08 -1.82
CA THR A 569 9.93 -16.67 -2.64
C THR A 569 9.86 -18.18 -2.46
N ALA A 570 10.98 -18.90 -2.50
CA ALA A 570 11.00 -20.33 -2.19
C ALA A 570 10.62 -20.61 -0.72
N GLY A 571 10.97 -19.71 0.19
CA GLY A 571 10.68 -19.79 1.62
C GLY A 571 9.20 -19.91 1.96
N TYR A 572 8.30 -19.43 1.11
CA TYR A 572 6.85 -19.58 1.32
C TYR A 572 6.39 -21.05 1.31
N LEU A 573 7.07 -21.93 0.59
CA LEU A 573 6.79 -23.37 0.66
C LEU A 573 7.25 -23.97 1.99
N LEU A 574 8.41 -23.56 2.49
CA LEU A 574 8.88 -24.02 3.81
C LEU A 574 7.96 -23.55 4.93
N ALA A 575 7.34 -22.39 4.77
CA ALA A 575 6.43 -21.78 5.73
C ALA A 575 5.10 -22.55 5.91
N LEU A 576 4.76 -23.47 5.02
CA LEU A 576 3.61 -24.36 5.19
C LEU A 576 3.73 -25.19 6.48
N ILE A 577 4.94 -25.62 6.82
CA ILE A 577 5.15 -26.45 8.02
C ILE A 577 4.89 -25.68 9.32
N PRO A 578 5.51 -24.52 9.60
CA PRO A 578 5.15 -23.74 10.77
C PRO A 578 3.69 -23.29 10.75
N THR A 579 3.09 -22.98 9.59
CA THR A 579 1.67 -22.67 9.48
C THR A 579 0.79 -23.81 10.00
N LEU A 580 1.03 -25.04 9.53
CA LEU A 580 0.27 -26.21 9.97
C LEU A 580 0.47 -26.50 11.47
N ILE A 581 1.69 -26.32 11.99
CA ILE A 581 1.98 -26.48 13.42
C ILE A 581 1.16 -25.47 14.24
N ILE A 582 1.12 -24.20 13.82
CA ILE A 582 0.40 -23.14 14.53
C ILE A 582 -1.11 -23.36 14.46
N LEU A 583 -1.66 -23.71 13.30
CA LEU A 583 -3.09 -23.98 13.13
C LEU A 583 -3.54 -25.18 13.95
N ALA A 584 -2.77 -26.27 13.96
CA ALA A 584 -3.03 -27.44 14.81
C ALA A 584 -3.01 -27.06 16.30
N GLY A 585 -2.05 -26.23 16.70
CA GLY A 585 -1.97 -25.75 18.08
C GLY A 585 -3.10 -24.81 18.47
N ALA A 586 -3.51 -23.91 17.58
CA ALA A 586 -4.67 -23.05 17.80
C ALA A 586 -5.96 -23.87 17.97
N ALA A 587 -6.23 -24.82 17.07
CA ALA A 587 -7.39 -25.70 17.15
C ALA A 587 -7.43 -26.49 18.47
N VAL A 588 -6.31 -27.08 18.86
CA VAL A 588 -6.20 -27.82 20.14
C VAL A 588 -6.33 -26.89 21.34
N SER A 589 -5.81 -25.68 21.28
CA SER A 589 -5.97 -24.68 22.36
C SER A 589 -7.42 -24.26 22.54
N VAL A 590 -8.16 -24.02 21.46
CA VAL A 590 -9.60 -23.77 21.50
C VAL A 590 -10.35 -24.96 22.11
N TRP A 591 -10.08 -26.18 21.65
CA TRP A 591 -10.71 -27.38 22.17
C TRP A 591 -10.42 -27.61 23.65
N ARG A 592 -9.15 -27.43 24.11
CA ARG A 592 -8.78 -27.51 25.52
C ARG A 592 -9.48 -26.42 26.34
N PHE A 593 -9.56 -25.20 25.82
CA PHE A 593 -10.23 -24.09 26.50
C PHE A 593 -11.71 -24.35 26.73
N ILE A 594 -12.44 -24.89 25.73
CA ILE A 594 -13.84 -25.26 25.88
C ILE A 594 -14.00 -26.30 26.98
N ARG A 595 -13.07 -27.27 27.08
CA ARG A 595 -13.12 -28.33 28.11
C ARG A 595 -12.69 -27.83 29.48
N GLN A 596 -11.60 -27.11 29.56
CA GLN A 596 -10.98 -26.64 30.78
C GLN A 596 -10.56 -25.17 30.61
N PRO A 597 -11.49 -24.21 30.76
CA PRO A 597 -11.18 -22.80 30.60
C PRO A 597 -10.19 -22.32 31.67
N SER A 598 -9.21 -21.54 31.23
CA SER A 598 -8.27 -20.84 32.10
C SER A 598 -8.20 -19.35 31.68
N ALA A 599 -7.79 -18.49 32.61
CA ALA A 599 -7.74 -17.06 32.36
C ALA A 599 -6.62 -16.72 31.36
N GLU A 600 -5.52 -17.45 31.35
CA GLU A 600 -4.40 -17.30 30.41
C GLU A 600 -4.86 -17.56 28.98
N TRP A 601 -5.50 -18.71 28.75
CA TRP A 601 -5.99 -19.06 27.41
C TRP A 601 -7.16 -18.19 26.98
N PHE A 602 -7.95 -17.65 27.92
CA PHE A 602 -8.98 -16.67 27.61
C PHE A 602 -8.40 -15.39 27.01
N VAL A 603 -7.32 -14.86 27.61
CA VAL A 603 -6.63 -13.67 27.09
C VAL A 603 -6.05 -13.95 25.70
N LEU A 604 -5.31 -15.07 25.55
CA LEU A 604 -4.61 -15.39 24.30
C LEU A 604 -5.57 -15.65 23.14
N LEU A 605 -6.57 -16.51 23.35
CA LEU A 605 -7.54 -16.88 22.31
C LEU A 605 -8.51 -15.74 22.01
N GLY A 606 -8.99 -15.05 23.04
CA GLY A 606 -9.89 -13.92 22.88
C GLY A 606 -9.26 -12.80 22.09
N PHE A 607 -8.05 -12.39 22.48
CA PHE A 607 -7.32 -11.34 21.76
C PHE A 607 -7.02 -11.74 20.31
N SER A 608 -6.50 -12.95 20.07
CA SER A 608 -6.19 -13.41 18.70
C SER A 608 -7.42 -13.48 17.81
N GLY A 609 -8.55 -14.00 18.36
CA GLY A 609 -9.79 -14.09 17.63
C GLY A 609 -10.36 -12.71 17.27
N THR A 610 -10.35 -11.79 18.23
CA THR A 610 -10.85 -10.41 18.00
C THR A 610 -9.95 -9.65 17.03
N LEU A 611 -8.64 -9.85 17.10
CA LEU A 611 -7.70 -9.24 16.17
C LEU A 611 -7.91 -9.75 14.73
N LEU A 612 -8.12 -11.05 14.55
CA LEU A 612 -8.46 -11.63 13.23
C LEU A 612 -9.76 -11.02 12.68
N LEU A 613 -10.79 -10.88 13.53
CA LEU A 613 -12.03 -10.22 13.15
C LEU A 613 -11.83 -8.76 12.80
N ALA A 614 -10.97 -8.04 13.53
CA ALA A 614 -10.65 -6.65 13.24
C ALA A 614 -9.92 -6.50 11.88
N LEU A 615 -9.03 -7.44 11.54
CA LEU A 615 -8.38 -7.47 10.22
C LEU A 615 -9.38 -7.70 9.09
N VAL A 616 -10.32 -8.64 9.26
CA VAL A 616 -11.40 -8.86 8.29
C VAL A 616 -12.29 -7.62 8.16
N PHE A 617 -12.68 -7.03 9.30
CA PHE A 617 -13.53 -5.82 9.33
C PHE A 617 -12.83 -4.63 8.63
N MET A 618 -11.55 -4.41 8.94
CA MET A 618 -10.76 -3.35 8.32
C MET A 618 -10.66 -3.54 6.80
N ASN A 619 -10.45 -4.77 6.34
CA ASN A 619 -10.40 -5.10 4.92
C ASN A 619 -11.76 -4.84 4.24
N LEU A 620 -12.88 -5.16 4.90
CA LEU A 620 -14.24 -4.87 4.40
C LEU A 620 -14.52 -3.36 4.32
N LYS A 621 -13.98 -2.56 5.25
CA LYS A 621 -14.16 -1.09 5.26
C LYS A 621 -13.29 -0.38 4.25
N VAL A 622 -12.07 -0.87 4.00
CA VAL A 622 -11.13 -0.33 3.02
C VAL A 622 -10.79 -1.44 2.03
N PRO A 623 -11.54 -1.55 0.93
CA PRO A 623 -11.37 -2.62 -0.05
C PRO A 623 -10.12 -2.36 -0.91
N SER A 624 -8.97 -2.67 -0.34
CA SER A 624 -7.67 -2.55 -0.98
C SER A 624 -6.87 -3.84 -0.78
N TYR A 625 -6.14 -4.29 -1.80
CA TYR A 625 -5.21 -5.40 -1.67
C TYR A 625 -4.14 -5.14 -0.59
N ALA A 626 -3.76 -3.88 -0.42
CA ALA A 626 -2.75 -3.46 0.54
C ALA A 626 -3.24 -3.48 2.00
N GLN A 627 -4.51 -3.69 2.28
CA GLN A 627 -5.03 -3.81 3.64
C GLN A 627 -4.88 -5.22 4.23
N ALA A 628 -4.70 -6.24 3.38
CA ALA A 628 -4.44 -7.63 3.81
C ALA A 628 -3.00 -7.81 4.29
N LYS A 629 -2.60 -7.09 5.35
CA LYS A 629 -1.24 -7.08 5.91
C LYS A 629 -1.21 -7.83 7.25
N ALA A 630 -0.40 -8.90 7.33
CA ALA A 630 -0.24 -9.68 8.57
C ALA A 630 0.38 -8.86 9.70
N PHE A 631 1.20 -7.87 9.41
CA PHE A 631 1.91 -7.12 10.44
C PHE A 631 1.02 -6.23 11.32
N TYR A 632 -0.19 -5.89 10.88
CA TYR A 632 -1.20 -5.32 11.78
C TYR A 632 -1.55 -6.27 12.93
N GLY A 633 -1.24 -7.57 12.76
CA GLY A 633 -1.37 -8.61 13.79
C GLY A 633 -0.10 -8.90 14.60
N LEU A 634 0.99 -8.14 14.42
CA LEU A 634 2.26 -8.38 15.12
C LEU A 634 2.13 -8.32 16.65
N CYS A 635 1.18 -7.54 17.17
CA CYS A 635 0.84 -7.49 18.60
C CYS A 635 0.34 -8.83 19.17
N ALA A 636 -0.07 -9.80 18.33
CA ALA A 636 -0.45 -11.15 18.73
C ALA A 636 0.70 -12.18 18.65
N LEU A 637 1.95 -11.75 18.61
CA LEU A 637 3.09 -12.66 18.50
C LEU A 637 3.17 -13.65 19.68
N VAL A 638 2.82 -13.21 20.91
CA VAL A 638 2.79 -14.11 22.09
C VAL A 638 1.79 -15.27 21.91
N PRO A 639 0.50 -15.03 21.62
CA PRO A 639 -0.44 -16.12 21.35
C PRO A 639 -0.03 -16.97 20.14
N PHE A 640 0.43 -16.36 19.05
CA PHE A 640 0.87 -17.04 17.84
C PHE A 640 1.98 -18.07 18.13
N CYS A 641 3.03 -17.67 18.85
CA CYS A 641 4.12 -18.56 19.27
C CYS A 641 3.65 -19.59 20.30
N SER A 642 2.68 -19.26 21.15
CA SER A 642 2.07 -20.20 22.09
C SER A 642 1.29 -21.30 21.39
N PHE A 643 0.55 -20.96 20.33
CA PHE A 643 -0.11 -21.95 19.47
C PHE A 643 0.92 -22.84 18.77
N GLY A 644 2.00 -22.27 18.23
CA GLY A 644 3.10 -23.06 17.67
C GLY A 644 3.72 -24.06 18.68
N ALA A 645 3.93 -23.63 19.91
CA ALA A 645 4.43 -24.47 20.99
C ALA A 645 3.47 -25.64 21.34
N VAL A 646 2.15 -25.37 21.35
CA VAL A 646 1.12 -26.41 21.57
C VAL A 646 1.03 -27.37 20.39
N GLY A 647 1.02 -26.85 19.17
CA GLY A 647 0.95 -27.64 17.95
C GLY A 647 2.15 -28.57 17.79
N TRP A 648 3.34 -28.06 18.08
CA TRP A 648 4.55 -28.86 18.11
C TRP A 648 4.40 -30.08 19.02
N GLU A 649 3.93 -29.90 20.28
CA GLU A 649 3.73 -31.03 21.21
C GLU A 649 2.72 -32.01 20.63
N VAL A 650 1.59 -31.56 20.16
CA VAL A 650 0.50 -32.42 19.69
C VAL A 650 0.96 -33.31 18.55
N LEU A 651 1.68 -32.71 17.57
CA LEU A 651 2.14 -33.41 16.38
C LEU A 651 3.30 -34.36 16.69
N THR A 652 4.21 -34.00 17.61
CA THR A 652 5.50 -34.70 17.78
C THR A 652 5.54 -35.61 19.01
N ARG A 653 4.55 -35.53 19.91
CA ARG A 653 4.56 -36.24 21.20
C ARG A 653 4.69 -37.76 21.07
N ARG A 654 4.06 -38.36 20.08
CA ARG A 654 3.94 -39.81 19.92
C ARG A 654 5.04 -40.42 19.05
N TRP A 655 5.71 -39.64 18.19
CA TRP A 655 6.62 -40.18 17.18
C TRP A 655 7.91 -39.36 17.10
N LYS A 656 8.99 -39.91 17.63
CA LYS A 656 10.30 -39.26 17.68
C LYS A 656 10.92 -38.97 16.28
N PRO A 657 10.79 -39.87 15.27
CA PRO A 657 11.25 -39.54 13.93
C PRO A 657 10.56 -38.32 13.34
N LEU A 658 9.24 -38.18 13.54
CA LEU A 658 8.51 -36.98 13.13
C LEU A 658 8.99 -35.72 13.85
N GLN A 659 9.30 -35.85 15.17
CA GLN A 659 9.89 -34.77 15.96
C GLN A 659 11.23 -34.32 15.37
N PHE A 660 12.06 -35.24 14.93
CA PHE A 660 13.34 -34.96 14.30
C PHE A 660 13.12 -34.27 12.93
N ALA A 661 12.32 -34.89 12.07
CA ALA A 661 12.05 -34.36 10.72
C ALA A 661 11.46 -32.95 10.77
N LEU A 662 10.40 -32.74 11.55
CA LEU A 662 9.78 -31.40 11.70
C LEU A 662 10.74 -30.39 12.33
N GLY A 663 11.60 -30.82 13.24
CA GLY A 663 12.63 -30.00 13.89
C GLY A 663 13.68 -29.53 12.89
N VAL A 664 14.16 -30.42 12.03
CA VAL A 664 15.11 -30.07 10.96
C VAL A 664 14.45 -29.12 9.96
N ILE A 665 13.22 -29.39 9.52
CA ILE A 665 12.51 -28.50 8.57
C ILE A 665 12.28 -27.11 9.18
N LEU A 666 11.89 -27.04 10.46
CA LEU A 666 11.70 -25.76 11.16
C LEU A 666 13.01 -24.96 11.27
N LEU A 667 14.14 -25.63 11.47
CA LEU A 667 15.45 -24.98 11.45
C LEU A 667 15.86 -24.55 10.05
N VAL A 668 15.61 -25.36 9.00
CA VAL A 668 15.83 -24.96 7.60
C VAL A 668 15.02 -23.72 7.28
N TRP A 669 13.73 -23.68 7.68
CA TRP A 669 12.88 -22.51 7.53
C TRP A 669 13.45 -21.29 8.25
N ALA A 670 13.91 -21.43 9.49
CA ALA A 670 14.47 -20.31 10.27
C ALA A 670 15.76 -19.77 9.63
N ILE A 671 16.66 -20.64 9.19
CA ILE A 671 17.91 -20.27 8.52
C ILE A 671 17.59 -19.60 7.18
N ASN A 672 16.65 -20.15 6.40
CA ASN A 672 16.20 -19.57 5.14
C ASN A 672 15.60 -18.17 5.35
N SER A 673 14.74 -18.00 6.35
CA SER A 673 14.11 -16.71 6.69
C SER A 673 15.15 -15.64 7.04
N PHE A 674 16.15 -16.01 7.83
CA PHE A 674 17.26 -15.13 8.17
C PHE A 674 18.12 -14.79 6.94
N ALA A 675 18.47 -15.80 6.13
CA ALA A 675 19.28 -15.63 4.93
C ALA A 675 18.55 -14.82 3.83
N ALA A 676 17.22 -14.92 3.76
CA ALA A 676 16.40 -14.16 2.81
C ALA A 676 16.46 -12.64 3.09
N VAL A 677 16.55 -12.26 4.37
CA VAL A 677 16.64 -10.85 4.79
C VAL A 677 18.10 -10.36 4.88
N TRP A 678 19.08 -11.28 4.86
CA TRP A 678 20.50 -10.90 4.83
C TRP A 678 20.88 -10.33 3.46
N ILE A 679 21.20 -9.04 3.40
CA ILE A 679 21.61 -8.36 2.17
C ILE A 679 23.07 -8.70 1.85
N ARG A 680 23.30 -9.08 0.59
CA ARG A 680 24.65 -9.38 0.09
C ARG A 680 25.25 -8.13 -0.52
N ASP A 681 26.36 -7.65 0.01
CA ASP A 681 27.11 -6.52 -0.58
C ASP A 681 27.59 -6.83 -2.01
N ASN A 682 28.01 -8.05 -2.27
CA ASN A 682 28.41 -8.52 -3.60
C ASN A 682 27.19 -9.11 -4.36
N SER A 683 26.19 -8.29 -4.65
CA SER A 683 24.96 -8.67 -5.34
C SER A 683 24.53 -7.59 -6.33
N VAL A 684 24.22 -8.02 -7.56
CA VAL A 684 23.66 -7.12 -8.58
C VAL A 684 22.46 -6.35 -8.06
N SER A 685 21.54 -7.01 -7.38
CA SER A 685 20.33 -6.39 -6.85
C SER A 685 20.63 -5.28 -5.85
N THR A 686 21.59 -5.47 -4.96
CA THR A 686 21.98 -4.46 -3.97
C THR A 686 22.45 -3.17 -4.64
N HIS A 687 23.35 -3.27 -5.60
CA HIS A 687 23.90 -2.11 -6.30
C HIS A 687 22.87 -1.48 -7.25
N VAL A 688 22.01 -2.27 -7.88
CA VAL A 688 20.87 -1.77 -8.66
C VAL A 688 19.95 -0.91 -7.79
N TYR A 689 19.52 -1.41 -6.61
CA TYR A 689 18.61 -0.64 -5.75
C TYR A 689 19.27 0.59 -5.12
N LEU A 690 20.53 0.50 -4.72
CA LEU A 690 21.28 1.66 -4.24
C LEU A 690 21.43 2.72 -5.33
N GLY A 691 21.77 2.31 -6.55
CA GLY A 691 21.87 3.22 -7.70
C GLY A 691 20.55 3.92 -8.03
N ILE A 692 19.44 3.20 -8.02
CA ILE A 692 18.09 3.77 -8.24
C ILE A 692 17.78 4.85 -7.20
N VAL A 693 18.03 4.58 -5.92
CA VAL A 693 17.76 5.54 -4.84
C VAL A 693 18.67 6.75 -4.93
N LEU A 694 19.95 6.56 -5.25
CA LEU A 694 20.88 7.67 -5.42
C LEU A 694 20.47 8.56 -6.59
N ASN A 695 20.05 7.95 -7.71
CA ASN A 695 19.57 8.69 -8.88
C ASN A 695 18.30 9.50 -8.59
N SER A 696 17.32 8.88 -7.89
CA SER A 696 16.08 9.57 -7.48
C SER A 696 16.32 10.76 -6.53
N ASN A 697 17.45 10.76 -5.80
CA ASN A 697 17.88 11.86 -4.93
C ASN A 697 18.81 12.88 -5.64
N GLY A 698 18.93 12.82 -6.97
CA GLY A 698 19.77 13.73 -7.74
C GLY A 698 21.27 13.49 -7.60
N LYS A 699 21.71 12.38 -6.96
CA LYS A 699 23.11 12.01 -6.80
C LYS A 699 23.58 11.12 -7.96
N THR A 700 23.55 11.67 -9.17
CA THR A 700 23.71 10.91 -10.42
C THR A 700 25.10 10.26 -10.54
N ASP A 701 26.19 10.92 -10.14
CA ASP A 701 27.55 10.33 -10.20
C ASP A 701 27.70 9.12 -9.26
N ALA A 702 27.13 9.21 -8.06
CA ALA A 702 27.13 8.09 -7.13
C ALA A 702 26.26 6.93 -7.66
N ALA A 703 25.12 7.24 -8.28
CA ALA A 703 24.26 6.25 -8.92
C ALA A 703 24.95 5.54 -10.08
N LEU A 704 25.68 6.27 -10.93
CA LEU A 704 26.51 5.70 -12.00
C LEU A 704 27.54 4.71 -11.46
N SER A 705 28.20 5.05 -10.37
CA SER A 705 29.17 4.15 -9.72
C SER A 705 28.51 2.85 -9.25
N GLU A 706 27.33 2.93 -8.65
CA GLU A 706 26.59 1.76 -8.18
C GLU A 706 26.07 0.90 -9.34
N PHE A 707 25.52 1.51 -10.41
CA PHE A 707 25.10 0.76 -11.60
C PHE A 707 26.26 0.12 -12.34
N ALA A 708 27.42 0.79 -12.46
CA ALA A 708 28.62 0.22 -13.04
C ALA A 708 29.07 -1.01 -12.24
N ARG A 709 29.10 -0.90 -10.90
CA ARG A 709 29.42 -2.03 -10.02
C ARG A 709 28.43 -3.19 -10.17
N ALA A 710 27.13 -2.90 -10.35
CA ALA A 710 26.13 -3.93 -10.65
C ALA A 710 26.44 -4.67 -11.96
N VAL A 711 26.88 -3.95 -13.00
CA VAL A 711 27.29 -4.54 -14.29
C VAL A 711 28.58 -5.33 -14.15
N ASP A 712 29.57 -4.88 -13.35
CA ASP A 712 30.81 -5.62 -13.09
C ASP A 712 30.55 -6.95 -12.37
N ILE A 713 29.62 -6.97 -11.39
CA ILE A 713 29.24 -8.19 -10.66
C ILE A 713 28.45 -9.14 -11.57
N GLY A 714 27.56 -8.61 -12.41
CA GLY A 714 26.71 -9.38 -13.31
C GLY A 714 26.72 -8.84 -14.74
N PRO A 715 27.77 -9.10 -15.55
CA PRO A 715 27.88 -8.55 -16.90
C PRO A 715 26.77 -8.95 -17.85
N SER A 716 26.09 -10.08 -17.61
CA SER A 716 24.92 -10.56 -18.36
C SER A 716 23.58 -10.08 -17.82
N ASN A 717 23.55 -9.16 -16.83
CA ASN A 717 22.31 -8.65 -16.28
C ASN A 717 21.77 -7.48 -17.11
N ALA A 718 20.74 -7.72 -17.93
CA ALA A 718 20.11 -6.72 -18.78
C ALA A 718 19.54 -5.52 -17.98
N LEU A 719 18.98 -5.75 -16.78
CA LEU A 719 18.43 -4.69 -15.93
C LEU A 719 19.53 -3.72 -15.46
N ALA A 720 20.68 -4.23 -14.99
CA ALA A 720 21.78 -3.40 -14.54
C ALA A 720 22.32 -2.53 -15.69
N ARG A 721 22.51 -3.13 -16.90
CA ARG A 721 22.94 -2.39 -18.08
C ARG A 721 21.94 -1.32 -18.52
N ARG A 722 20.65 -1.66 -18.53
CA ARG A 722 19.57 -0.73 -18.85
C ARG A 722 19.56 0.50 -17.93
N LEU A 723 19.71 0.28 -16.62
CA LEU A 723 19.74 1.36 -15.65
C LEU A 723 21.02 2.20 -15.75
N LEU A 724 22.16 1.55 -16.00
CA LEU A 724 23.40 2.25 -16.30
C LEU A 724 23.26 3.12 -17.55
N ALA A 725 22.64 2.59 -18.61
CA ALA A 725 22.39 3.33 -19.85
C ALA A 725 21.50 4.57 -19.61
N SER A 726 20.43 4.42 -18.81
CA SER A 726 19.55 5.54 -18.45
C SER A 726 20.32 6.63 -17.71
N ALA A 727 21.10 6.27 -16.69
CA ALA A 727 21.88 7.21 -15.90
C ALA A 727 23.00 7.88 -16.70
N LEU A 728 23.68 7.16 -17.59
CA LEU A 728 24.66 7.74 -18.52
C LEU A 728 24.01 8.76 -19.47
N ASN A 729 22.84 8.43 -19.98
CA ASN A 729 22.08 9.36 -20.83
C ASN A 729 21.66 10.63 -20.09
N GLU A 730 21.21 10.53 -18.85
CA GLU A 730 20.89 11.67 -17.98
C GLU A 730 22.13 12.53 -17.69
N SER A 731 23.29 11.90 -17.51
CA SER A 731 24.58 12.57 -17.26
C SER A 731 25.24 13.17 -18.51
N GLY A 732 24.56 13.13 -19.69
CA GLY A 732 25.10 13.70 -20.91
C GLY A 732 26.20 12.88 -21.59
N ARG A 733 26.24 11.55 -21.37
CA ARG A 733 27.18 10.58 -22.00
C ARG A 733 26.42 9.64 -22.97
N PRO A 734 25.86 10.19 -24.07
CA PRO A 734 24.90 9.44 -24.91
C PRO A 734 25.52 8.25 -25.67
N ASP A 735 26.83 8.32 -26.03
CA ASP A 735 27.48 7.24 -26.77
C ASP A 735 27.70 6.01 -25.89
N GLU A 736 28.14 6.20 -24.66
CA GLU A 736 28.27 5.12 -23.68
C GLU A 736 26.90 4.56 -23.28
N ALA A 737 25.90 5.45 -23.16
CA ALA A 737 24.52 5.05 -22.91
C ALA A 737 23.99 4.14 -24.03
N LEU A 738 24.26 4.49 -25.30
CA LEU A 738 23.84 3.70 -26.46
C LEU A 738 24.46 2.31 -26.45
N GLN A 739 25.75 2.21 -26.12
CA GLN A 739 26.44 0.93 -26.01
C GLN A 739 25.81 0.04 -24.93
N GLN A 740 25.55 0.58 -23.73
CA GLN A 740 24.95 -0.19 -22.64
C GLN A 740 23.48 -0.58 -22.95
N ALA A 741 22.72 0.31 -23.58
CA ALA A 741 21.34 0.01 -23.98
C ALA A 741 21.28 -1.05 -25.07
N GLY A 742 22.16 -1.01 -26.09
CA GLY A 742 22.26 -2.05 -27.11
C GLY A 742 22.56 -3.42 -26.50
N GLN A 743 23.56 -3.49 -25.61
CA GLN A 743 23.86 -4.73 -24.88
C GLN A 743 22.72 -5.21 -23.98
N ALA A 744 21.94 -4.30 -23.38
CA ALA A 744 20.76 -4.68 -22.61
C ALA A 744 19.67 -5.33 -23.48
N VAL A 745 19.44 -4.82 -24.69
CA VAL A 745 18.52 -5.39 -25.68
C VAL A 745 19.03 -6.75 -26.19
N GLU A 746 20.32 -6.87 -26.49
CA GLU A 746 20.92 -8.16 -26.90
C GLU A 746 20.75 -9.25 -25.83
N LEU A 747 20.93 -8.89 -24.55
CA LEU A 747 20.78 -9.84 -23.43
C LEU A 747 19.33 -10.20 -23.13
N ASN A 748 18.39 -9.29 -23.39
CA ASN A 748 16.96 -9.55 -23.20
C ASN A 748 16.13 -8.85 -24.28
N PRO A 749 16.07 -9.46 -25.51
CA PRO A 749 15.40 -8.85 -26.66
C PRO A 749 13.86 -8.85 -26.57
N THR A 750 13.29 -9.47 -25.54
CA THR A 750 11.84 -9.49 -25.31
C THR A 750 11.40 -8.54 -24.17
N ASN A 751 12.33 -7.76 -23.64
CA ASN A 751 12.02 -6.82 -22.55
C ASN A 751 11.64 -5.45 -23.09
N SER A 752 10.38 -5.07 -22.90
CA SER A 752 9.81 -3.76 -23.28
C SER A 752 10.66 -2.57 -22.79
N ASP A 753 11.08 -2.59 -21.54
CA ASP A 753 11.86 -1.53 -20.91
C ASP A 753 13.23 -1.31 -21.56
N CYS A 754 13.90 -2.39 -22.05
CA CYS A 754 15.18 -2.26 -22.72
C CYS A 754 15.03 -1.51 -24.05
N HIS A 755 14.00 -1.84 -24.84
CA HIS A 755 13.67 -1.15 -26.09
C HIS A 755 13.24 0.31 -25.83
N ARG A 756 12.47 0.57 -24.76
CA ARG A 756 12.05 1.92 -24.37
C ARG A 756 13.26 2.81 -24.00
N VAL A 757 14.22 2.30 -23.24
CA VAL A 757 15.44 3.05 -22.90
C VAL A 757 16.30 3.28 -24.12
N LEU A 758 16.46 2.28 -24.99
CA LEU A 758 17.18 2.43 -26.26
C LEU A 758 16.56 3.52 -27.13
N SER A 759 15.23 3.50 -27.27
CA SER A 759 14.47 4.54 -27.98
C SER A 759 14.71 5.94 -27.42
N MET A 760 14.73 6.09 -26.09
CA MET A 760 14.98 7.36 -25.44
C MET A 760 16.38 7.93 -25.77
N ILE A 761 17.39 7.07 -25.80
CA ILE A 761 18.78 7.46 -26.12
C ILE A 761 18.90 7.81 -27.59
N LEU A 762 18.35 7.00 -28.49
CA LEU A 762 18.32 7.28 -29.95
C LEU A 762 17.63 8.61 -30.26
N ALA A 763 16.53 8.89 -29.60
CA ALA A 763 15.81 10.18 -29.75
C ALA A 763 16.67 11.38 -29.37
N ARG A 764 17.46 11.26 -28.30
CA ARG A 764 18.37 12.31 -27.83
C ARG A 764 19.56 12.53 -28.79
N GLN A 765 19.98 11.48 -29.48
CA GLN A 765 20.97 11.56 -30.53
C GLN A 765 20.42 12.04 -31.90
N GLY A 766 19.15 12.36 -31.97
CA GLY A 766 18.49 12.83 -33.22
C GLY A 766 18.07 11.71 -34.18
N GLN A 767 18.24 10.44 -33.82
CA GLN A 767 17.88 9.29 -34.64
C GLN A 767 16.38 8.96 -34.52
N ARG A 768 15.54 9.89 -34.98
CA ARG A 768 14.09 9.96 -34.69
C ARG A 768 13.30 8.72 -35.13
N GLU A 769 13.54 8.22 -36.35
CA GLU A 769 12.79 7.06 -36.88
C GLU A 769 13.19 5.76 -36.16
N HIS A 770 14.47 5.56 -35.90
CA HIS A 770 14.94 4.43 -35.12
C HIS A 770 14.37 4.45 -33.69
N ALA A 771 14.27 5.63 -33.10
CA ALA A 771 13.68 5.80 -31.77
C ALA A 771 12.19 5.40 -31.76
N ILE A 772 11.41 5.75 -32.81
CA ILE A 772 10.02 5.33 -32.92
C ILE A 772 9.91 3.81 -33.11
N ALA A 773 10.74 3.20 -33.95
CA ALA A 773 10.71 1.77 -34.18
C ALA A 773 10.97 0.98 -32.85
N GLU A 774 11.94 1.44 -32.08
CA GLU A 774 12.22 0.83 -30.77
C GLU A 774 11.10 1.08 -29.76
N ALA A 775 10.43 2.25 -29.78
CA ALA A 775 9.28 2.53 -28.94
C ALA A 775 8.05 1.68 -29.31
N GLN A 776 7.81 1.48 -30.62
CA GLN A 776 6.76 0.57 -31.11
C GLN A 776 7.04 -0.86 -30.66
N ARG A 777 8.31 -1.31 -30.78
CA ARG A 777 8.73 -2.62 -30.29
C ARG A 777 8.50 -2.79 -28.81
N ALA A 778 8.73 -1.75 -28.00
CA ALA A 778 8.43 -1.76 -26.57
C ALA A 778 6.94 -2.02 -26.29
N VAL A 779 6.04 -1.36 -27.02
CA VAL A 779 4.59 -1.58 -26.90
C VAL A 779 4.19 -3.00 -27.35
N GLU A 780 4.74 -3.50 -28.44
CA GLU A 780 4.45 -4.87 -28.93
C GLU A 780 4.87 -5.94 -27.92
N LEU A 781 6.04 -5.77 -27.29
CA LEU A 781 6.61 -6.71 -26.33
C LEU A 781 5.95 -6.62 -24.95
N GLY A 782 5.47 -5.44 -24.59
CA GLY A 782 4.80 -5.18 -23.33
C GLY A 782 3.42 -4.54 -23.51
N PRO A 783 2.42 -5.26 -24.04
CA PRO A 783 1.08 -4.68 -24.29
C PRO A 783 0.35 -4.29 -23.00
N GLU A 784 0.85 -4.65 -21.84
CA GLU A 784 0.37 -4.20 -20.52
C GLU A 784 1.30 -3.14 -19.91
N ASP A 785 2.38 -2.73 -20.58
CA ASP A 785 3.33 -1.73 -20.11
C ASP A 785 2.84 -0.30 -20.45
N LEU A 786 2.15 0.31 -19.51
CA LEU A 786 1.59 1.65 -19.68
C LEU A 786 2.66 2.71 -19.96
N SER A 787 3.87 2.54 -19.43
CA SER A 787 4.99 3.45 -19.67
C SER A 787 5.43 3.44 -21.14
N ALA A 788 5.32 2.30 -21.82
CA ALA A 788 5.64 2.20 -23.24
C ALA A 788 4.63 2.98 -24.10
N TYR A 789 3.33 2.88 -23.80
CA TYR A 789 2.29 3.68 -24.49
C TYR A 789 2.46 5.17 -24.27
N GLN A 790 2.68 5.60 -23.03
CA GLN A 790 2.94 7.02 -22.72
C GLN A 790 4.14 7.56 -23.49
N PHE A 791 5.23 6.78 -23.46
CA PHE A 791 6.47 7.17 -24.12
C PHE A 791 6.32 7.26 -25.64
N LEU A 792 5.74 6.25 -26.29
CA LEU A 792 5.51 6.25 -27.74
C LEU A 792 4.56 7.38 -28.14
N THR A 793 3.44 7.60 -27.41
CA THR A 793 2.53 8.70 -27.67
C THR A 793 3.25 10.06 -27.60
N GLY A 794 4.06 10.28 -26.56
CA GLY A 794 4.84 11.51 -26.41
C GLY A 794 5.87 11.71 -27.54
N ARG A 795 6.51 10.65 -28.03
CA ARG A 795 7.44 10.73 -29.16
C ARG A 795 6.74 11.08 -30.46
N LEU A 796 5.61 10.45 -30.76
CA LEU A 796 4.79 10.73 -31.93
C LEU A 796 4.26 12.17 -31.93
N LEU A 797 3.81 12.66 -30.79
CA LEU A 797 3.41 14.06 -30.60
C LEU A 797 4.57 15.03 -30.85
N GLY A 798 5.77 14.73 -30.33
CA GLY A 798 6.96 15.55 -30.55
C GLY A 798 7.36 15.66 -32.02
N LEU A 799 6.95 14.72 -32.86
CA LEU A 799 7.20 14.70 -34.32
C LEU A 799 6.01 15.18 -35.15
N GLY A 800 4.90 15.63 -34.53
CA GLY A 800 3.70 16.08 -35.24
C GLY A 800 2.85 14.96 -35.83
N ARG A 801 3.12 13.67 -35.49
CA ARG A 801 2.38 12.48 -35.96
C ARG A 801 1.12 12.27 -35.10
N ALA A 802 0.20 13.24 -35.11
CA ALA A 802 -0.94 13.30 -34.21
C ALA A 802 -1.90 12.10 -34.37
N ASP A 803 -2.17 11.65 -35.59
CA ASP A 803 -3.08 10.53 -35.85
C ASP A 803 -2.56 9.21 -35.23
N GLU A 804 -1.27 8.95 -35.36
CA GLU A 804 -0.65 7.77 -34.75
C GLU A 804 -0.61 7.86 -33.23
N ALA A 805 -0.33 9.06 -32.69
CA ALA A 805 -0.38 9.31 -31.27
C ALA A 805 -1.78 9.07 -30.68
N ILE A 806 -2.85 9.47 -31.39
CA ILE A 806 -4.25 9.20 -31.02
C ILE A 806 -4.50 7.68 -30.93
N ASN A 807 -4.06 6.93 -31.91
CA ASN A 807 -4.28 5.47 -31.94
C ASN A 807 -3.54 4.78 -30.78
N VAL A 808 -2.27 5.12 -30.59
CA VAL A 808 -1.43 4.53 -29.50
C VAL A 808 -2.00 4.91 -28.12
N ALA A 809 -2.42 6.16 -27.92
CA ALA A 809 -3.02 6.59 -26.66
C ALA A 809 -4.36 5.88 -26.38
N ARG A 810 -5.19 5.69 -27.41
CA ARG A 810 -6.44 4.92 -27.31
C ARG A 810 -6.18 3.47 -26.96
N ASP A 811 -5.18 2.83 -27.57
CA ASP A 811 -4.81 1.44 -27.27
C ASP A 811 -4.31 1.33 -25.82
N GLY A 812 -3.51 2.28 -25.34
CA GLY A 812 -3.09 2.32 -23.95
C GLY A 812 -4.26 2.54 -22.97
N LEU A 813 -5.24 3.40 -23.31
CA LEU A 813 -6.46 3.60 -22.50
C LEU A 813 -7.38 2.38 -22.52
N VAL A 814 -7.23 1.51 -23.48
CA VAL A 814 -7.88 0.21 -23.49
C VAL A 814 -7.30 -0.72 -22.40
N VAL A 815 -6.00 -0.61 -22.14
CA VAL A 815 -5.32 -1.40 -21.09
C VAL A 815 -5.61 -0.80 -19.70
N SER A 816 -5.45 0.51 -19.56
CA SER A 816 -5.75 1.23 -18.31
C SER A 816 -6.53 2.52 -18.58
N PRO A 817 -7.87 2.46 -18.52
CA PRO A 817 -8.73 3.63 -18.72
C PRO A 817 -8.62 4.68 -17.61
N THR A 818 -8.01 4.36 -16.50
CA THR A 818 -7.83 5.26 -15.35
C THR A 818 -6.45 5.91 -15.30
N LEU A 819 -5.66 5.85 -16.37
CA LEU A 819 -4.35 6.48 -16.43
C LEU A 819 -4.46 7.94 -16.91
N PRO A 820 -4.32 8.94 -16.02
CA PRO A 820 -4.56 10.34 -16.38
C PRO A 820 -3.55 10.86 -17.40
N GLU A 821 -2.33 10.33 -17.43
CA GLU A 821 -1.29 10.72 -18.37
C GLU A 821 -1.63 10.39 -19.82
N LEU A 822 -2.30 9.25 -20.08
CA LEU A 822 -2.76 8.91 -21.44
C LEU A 822 -3.98 9.74 -21.85
N HIS A 823 -4.89 10.06 -20.95
CA HIS A 823 -5.98 11.00 -21.23
C HIS A 823 -5.43 12.38 -21.62
N TYR A 824 -4.45 12.88 -20.87
CA TYR A 824 -3.77 14.13 -21.21
C TYR A 824 -3.10 14.06 -22.58
N ALA A 825 -2.31 13.02 -22.84
CA ALA A 825 -1.60 12.84 -24.12
C ALA A 825 -2.59 12.72 -25.30
N LEU A 826 -3.69 11.99 -25.13
CA LEU A 826 -4.76 11.89 -26.12
C LEU A 826 -5.44 13.25 -26.34
N GLY A 827 -5.73 14.00 -25.28
CA GLY A 827 -6.27 15.35 -25.36
C GLY A 827 -5.36 16.29 -26.14
N VAL A 828 -4.06 16.27 -25.89
CA VAL A 828 -3.06 17.07 -26.66
C VAL A 828 -3.02 16.63 -28.13
N ALA A 829 -3.07 15.32 -28.42
CA ALA A 829 -3.07 14.81 -29.79
C ALA A 829 -4.33 15.26 -30.55
N LEU A 830 -5.50 15.16 -29.92
CA LEU A 830 -6.79 15.62 -30.50
C LEU A 830 -6.81 17.14 -30.71
N ALA A 831 -6.30 17.91 -29.75
CA ALA A 831 -6.20 19.37 -29.89
C ALA A 831 -5.30 19.76 -31.07
N ARG A 832 -4.15 19.14 -31.26
CA ARG A 832 -3.27 19.36 -32.42
C ARG A 832 -3.90 18.96 -33.75
N LYS A 833 -4.82 17.98 -33.73
CA LYS A 833 -5.61 17.62 -34.91
C LYS A 833 -6.77 18.57 -35.18
N GLY A 834 -7.10 19.46 -34.26
CA GLY A 834 -8.23 20.39 -34.33
C GLY A 834 -9.55 19.85 -33.78
N ASP A 835 -9.57 18.61 -33.25
CA ASP A 835 -10.75 18.04 -32.56
C ASP A 835 -10.80 18.52 -31.11
N LEU A 836 -11.11 19.80 -30.94
CA LEU A 836 -11.09 20.44 -29.63
C LEU A 836 -12.20 19.93 -28.69
N ALA A 837 -13.34 19.53 -29.25
CA ALA A 837 -14.46 19.01 -28.46
C ALA A 837 -14.09 17.65 -27.79
N SER A 838 -13.45 16.77 -28.55
CA SER A 838 -12.94 15.51 -27.97
C SER A 838 -11.78 15.75 -27.03
N ALA A 839 -10.90 16.72 -27.32
CA ALA A 839 -9.78 17.09 -26.47
C ALA A 839 -10.24 17.57 -25.09
N THR A 840 -11.27 18.44 -25.02
CA THR A 840 -11.82 18.92 -23.73
C THR A 840 -12.34 17.79 -22.85
N ASN A 841 -12.99 16.79 -23.43
CA ASN A 841 -13.45 15.60 -22.70
C ASN A 841 -12.27 14.82 -22.10
N GLN A 842 -11.18 14.66 -22.86
CA GLN A 842 -9.99 13.94 -22.39
C GLN A 842 -9.26 14.70 -21.27
N PHE A 843 -9.13 16.03 -21.38
CA PHE A 843 -8.58 16.86 -20.30
C PHE A 843 -9.46 16.82 -19.04
N ALA A 844 -10.79 16.82 -19.20
CA ALA A 844 -11.70 16.66 -18.07
C ALA A 844 -11.51 15.31 -17.37
N TYR A 845 -11.36 14.21 -18.11
CA TYR A 845 -11.03 12.90 -17.52
C TYR A 845 -9.67 12.90 -16.83
N ALA A 846 -8.63 13.50 -17.43
CA ALA A 846 -7.33 13.62 -16.80
C ALA A 846 -7.42 14.35 -15.46
N LEU A 847 -8.17 15.46 -15.37
CA LEU A 847 -8.39 16.20 -14.13
C LEU A 847 -9.35 15.51 -13.15
N LEU A 848 -10.31 14.73 -13.63
CA LEU A 848 -11.15 13.89 -12.78
C LEU A 848 -10.30 12.87 -12.02
N LEU A 849 -9.34 12.26 -12.71
CA LEU A 849 -8.46 11.23 -12.16
C LEU A 849 -7.31 11.84 -11.33
N LYS A 850 -6.82 13.03 -11.70
CA LYS A 850 -5.70 13.71 -11.04
C LYS A 850 -5.97 15.22 -10.93
N PRO A 851 -6.79 15.65 -9.96
CA PRO A 851 -7.27 17.04 -9.86
C PRO A 851 -6.17 18.10 -9.65
N GLY A 852 -5.04 17.73 -9.06
CA GLY A 852 -3.93 18.65 -8.77
C GLY A 852 -2.86 18.73 -9.87
N TRP A 853 -3.19 18.52 -11.14
CA TRP A 853 -2.19 18.48 -12.21
C TRP A 853 -2.13 19.82 -12.99
N ALA A 854 -1.15 20.65 -12.63
CA ALA A 854 -1.00 22.00 -13.16
C ALA A 854 -0.87 22.06 -14.70
N ASP A 855 -0.13 21.12 -15.33
CA ASP A 855 0.04 21.08 -16.80
C ASP A 855 -1.30 20.91 -17.53
N VAL A 856 -2.14 20.01 -17.01
CA VAL A 856 -3.45 19.75 -17.61
C VAL A 856 -4.35 20.96 -17.43
N HIS A 857 -4.36 21.61 -16.26
CA HIS A 857 -5.10 22.83 -16.02
C HIS A 857 -4.68 23.95 -16.99
N LEU A 858 -3.38 24.13 -17.21
CA LEU A 858 -2.88 25.14 -18.16
C LEU A 858 -3.35 24.85 -19.58
N THR A 859 -3.10 23.64 -20.08
CA THR A 859 -3.43 23.24 -21.46
C THR A 859 -4.95 23.24 -21.69
N PHE A 860 -5.72 22.72 -20.74
CA PHE A 860 -7.18 22.71 -20.81
C PHE A 860 -7.74 24.12 -20.80
N GLY A 861 -7.23 25.00 -19.95
CA GLY A 861 -7.59 26.38 -19.89
C GLY A 861 -7.35 27.11 -21.22
N GLN A 862 -6.21 26.89 -21.87
CA GLN A 862 -5.89 27.44 -23.18
C GLN A 862 -6.88 26.96 -24.26
N VAL A 863 -7.21 25.67 -24.28
CA VAL A 863 -8.20 25.10 -25.22
C VAL A 863 -9.59 25.70 -25.00
N LEU A 864 -10.02 25.87 -23.75
CA LEU A 864 -11.31 26.49 -23.42
C LEU A 864 -11.37 27.95 -23.85
N LEU A 865 -10.30 28.74 -23.65
CA LEU A 865 -10.21 30.12 -24.14
C LEU A 865 -10.31 30.17 -25.66
N TYR A 866 -9.66 29.29 -26.39
CA TYR A 866 -9.75 29.18 -27.83
C TYR A 866 -11.17 28.84 -28.31
N LEU A 867 -11.90 28.00 -27.57
CA LEU A 867 -13.31 27.67 -27.82
C LEU A 867 -14.29 28.79 -27.40
N GLY A 868 -13.81 29.87 -26.80
CA GLY A 868 -14.63 31.00 -26.32
C GLY A 868 -15.26 30.78 -24.93
N ASP A 869 -14.95 29.66 -24.22
CA ASP A 869 -15.38 29.49 -22.85
C ASP A 869 -14.40 30.20 -21.89
N THR A 870 -14.44 31.50 -21.94
CA THR A 870 -13.52 32.39 -21.21
C THR A 870 -13.57 32.18 -19.69
N PRO A 871 -14.75 32.06 -19.02
CA PRO A 871 -14.79 31.93 -17.57
C PRO A 871 -14.11 30.64 -17.08
N ASN A 872 -14.37 29.51 -17.73
CA ASN A 872 -13.77 28.25 -17.36
C ASN A 872 -12.28 28.19 -17.74
N GLY A 873 -11.92 28.72 -18.94
CA GLY A 873 -10.54 28.78 -19.38
C GLY A 873 -9.64 29.56 -18.42
N LEU A 874 -10.08 30.78 -18.05
CA LEU A 874 -9.32 31.59 -17.07
C LEU A 874 -9.22 30.92 -15.70
N ARG A 875 -10.28 30.30 -15.20
CA ARG A 875 -10.28 29.56 -13.92
C ARG A 875 -9.26 28.42 -13.93
N HIS A 876 -9.16 27.67 -15.01
CA HIS A 876 -8.18 26.58 -15.12
C HIS A 876 -6.75 27.11 -15.16
N ILE A 877 -6.44 28.18 -15.89
CA ILE A 877 -5.09 28.76 -15.91
C ILE A 877 -4.70 29.33 -14.54
N GLN A 878 -5.64 30.00 -13.85
CA GLN A 878 -5.43 30.47 -12.48
C GLN A 878 -5.15 29.31 -11.52
N GLU A 879 -5.86 28.19 -11.67
CA GLU A 879 -5.64 26.99 -10.87
C GLU A 879 -4.26 26.38 -11.14
N ALA A 880 -3.77 26.39 -12.39
CA ALA A 880 -2.41 25.98 -12.71
C ALA A 880 -1.35 26.80 -11.95
N VAL A 881 -1.54 28.13 -11.88
CA VAL A 881 -0.64 29.02 -11.10
C VAL A 881 -0.77 28.76 -9.60
N ARG A 882 -1.99 28.49 -9.08
CA ARG A 882 -2.21 28.17 -7.68
C ARG A 882 -1.52 26.87 -7.27
N LEU A 883 -1.57 25.83 -8.11
CA LEU A 883 -0.96 24.53 -7.90
C LEU A 883 0.56 24.57 -8.02
N ALA A 884 1.09 25.41 -8.91
CA ALA A 884 2.51 25.52 -9.16
C ALA A 884 2.92 27.02 -9.26
N PRO A 885 3.05 27.73 -8.10
CA PRO A 885 3.21 29.19 -8.10
C PRO A 885 4.54 29.70 -8.69
N ASP A 886 5.56 28.84 -8.75
CA ASP A 886 6.87 29.16 -9.34
C ASP A 886 7.09 28.49 -10.70
N TRP A 887 6.03 27.98 -11.33
CA TRP A 887 6.15 27.32 -12.63
C TRP A 887 6.04 28.32 -13.79
N PRO A 888 7.14 28.59 -14.52
CA PRO A 888 7.18 29.65 -15.52
C PRO A 888 6.12 29.53 -16.64
N PRO A 889 5.81 28.32 -17.18
CA PRO A 889 4.76 28.19 -18.18
C PRO A 889 3.37 28.66 -17.72
N ALA A 890 2.98 28.34 -16.48
CA ALA A 890 1.68 28.77 -15.94
C ALA A 890 1.65 30.28 -15.67
N LEU A 891 2.71 30.82 -15.06
CA LEU A 891 2.86 32.26 -14.84
C LEU A 891 2.80 33.02 -16.15
N ASN A 892 3.54 32.57 -17.18
CA ASN A 892 3.58 33.16 -18.50
C ASN A 892 2.23 33.09 -19.22
N GLY A 893 1.59 31.90 -19.18
CA GLY A 893 0.28 31.70 -19.80
C GLY A 893 -0.79 32.63 -19.22
N LEU A 894 -0.84 32.75 -17.88
CA LEU A 894 -1.78 33.67 -17.23
C LEU A 894 -1.43 35.12 -17.52
N ALA A 895 -0.15 35.53 -17.46
CA ALA A 895 0.30 36.88 -17.75
C ALA A 895 -0.02 37.28 -19.17
N TRP A 896 0.21 36.40 -20.16
CA TRP A 896 -0.11 36.63 -21.56
C TRP A 896 -1.60 36.88 -21.77
N VAL A 897 -2.47 36.02 -21.21
CA VAL A 897 -3.93 36.18 -21.29
C VAL A 897 -4.37 37.55 -20.69
N LEU A 898 -3.87 37.88 -19.51
CA LEU A 898 -4.20 39.12 -18.82
C LEU A 898 -3.67 40.38 -19.54
N ALA A 899 -2.64 40.24 -20.39
CA ALA A 899 -2.06 41.33 -21.15
C ALA A 899 -2.71 41.51 -22.57
N THR A 900 -3.06 40.39 -23.21
CA THR A 900 -3.35 40.42 -24.67
C THR A 900 -4.75 39.96 -25.06
N TYR A 901 -5.57 39.46 -24.13
CA TYR A 901 -6.89 38.90 -24.46
C TYR A 901 -7.80 39.92 -25.14
N PRO A 902 -8.59 39.54 -26.17
CA PRO A 902 -9.45 40.48 -26.91
C PRO A 902 -10.44 41.22 -26.01
N ASP A 903 -11.08 40.57 -25.08
CA ASP A 903 -12.05 41.15 -24.15
C ASP A 903 -11.36 41.96 -23.04
N VAL A 904 -11.68 43.24 -22.96
CA VAL A 904 -11.16 44.18 -21.97
C VAL A 904 -11.48 43.74 -20.51
N THR A 905 -12.56 43.05 -20.30
CA THR A 905 -12.98 42.62 -18.98
C THR A 905 -12.07 41.50 -18.37
N VAL A 906 -11.30 40.83 -19.21
CA VAL A 906 -10.33 39.83 -18.84
C VAL A 906 -8.96 40.43 -18.59
N ARG A 907 -8.63 41.52 -19.26
CA ARG A 907 -7.30 42.14 -19.20
C ARG A 907 -7.03 42.80 -17.83
N ASN A 908 -5.81 42.62 -17.36
CA ASN A 908 -5.31 43.27 -16.15
C ASN A 908 -3.78 43.45 -16.26
N GLY A 909 -3.36 44.57 -16.80
CA GLY A 909 -1.95 44.87 -17.03
C GLY A 909 -1.11 44.86 -15.76
N THR A 910 -1.62 45.30 -14.61
CA THR A 910 -0.89 45.29 -13.35
C THR A 910 -0.56 43.89 -12.87
N GLU A 911 -1.54 42.99 -12.89
CA GLU A 911 -1.36 41.62 -12.51
C GLU A 911 -0.52 40.85 -13.52
N ALA A 912 -0.70 41.14 -14.82
CA ALA A 912 0.13 40.58 -15.89
C ALA A 912 1.63 40.91 -15.68
N VAL A 913 1.96 42.14 -15.32
CA VAL A 913 3.33 42.57 -15.02
C VAL A 913 3.88 41.78 -13.84
N ARG A 914 3.16 41.67 -12.75
CA ARG A 914 3.58 40.93 -11.55
C ARG A 914 3.95 39.48 -11.87
N LEU A 915 3.08 38.81 -12.65
CA LEU A 915 3.27 37.43 -13.05
C LEU A 915 4.44 37.25 -14.03
N ALA A 916 4.55 38.12 -15.03
CA ALA A 916 5.63 38.05 -16.01
C ALA A 916 7.01 38.37 -15.41
N GLU A 917 7.09 39.37 -14.50
CA GLU A 917 8.30 39.66 -13.76
C GLU A 917 8.73 38.46 -12.89
N HIS A 918 7.76 37.80 -12.24
CA HIS A 918 8.02 36.59 -11.46
C HIS A 918 8.54 35.44 -12.35
N ALA A 919 7.89 35.18 -13.50
CA ALA A 919 8.34 34.15 -14.45
C ALA A 919 9.77 34.41 -14.95
N CYS A 920 10.11 35.67 -15.25
CA CYS A 920 11.46 36.07 -15.65
C CYS A 920 12.48 35.87 -14.52
N ALA A 921 12.11 36.19 -13.28
CA ALA A 921 12.99 36.02 -12.11
C ALA A 921 13.34 34.54 -11.86
N VAL A 922 12.32 33.65 -11.88
CA VAL A 922 12.49 32.20 -11.67
C VAL A 922 13.43 31.58 -12.74
N THR A 923 13.37 32.09 -13.99
CA THR A 923 14.21 31.55 -15.10
C THR A 923 15.55 32.24 -15.24
N SER A 924 15.97 33.04 -14.25
CA SER A 924 17.23 33.81 -14.30
C SER A 924 17.33 34.68 -15.55
N ARG A 925 16.19 35.16 -16.08
CA ARG A 925 16.08 36.10 -17.21
C ARG A 925 16.75 35.63 -18.51
N ARG A 926 16.65 34.34 -18.86
CA ARG A 926 17.33 33.76 -20.06
C ARG A 926 16.37 33.29 -21.16
N ASN A 927 15.07 33.41 -20.98
CA ASN A 927 14.09 32.92 -21.96
C ASN A 927 13.46 34.08 -22.76
N PRO A 928 13.66 34.18 -24.09
CA PRO A 928 13.13 35.30 -24.92
C PRO A 928 11.61 35.39 -24.86
N GLY A 929 10.86 34.27 -24.91
CA GLY A 929 9.39 34.29 -24.90
C GLY A 929 8.77 34.83 -23.60
N LEU A 930 9.48 34.76 -22.48
CA LEU A 930 9.02 35.40 -21.25
C LEU A 930 9.16 36.93 -21.30
N PHE A 931 10.18 37.41 -22.01
CA PHE A 931 10.34 38.85 -22.23
C PHE A 931 9.32 39.42 -23.21
N ASP A 932 8.84 38.68 -24.21
CA ASP A 932 7.70 39.06 -25.06
C ASP A 932 6.43 39.24 -24.21
N THR A 933 6.14 38.32 -23.32
CA THR A 933 5.01 38.42 -22.37
C THR A 933 5.17 39.60 -21.42
N LEU A 934 6.38 39.81 -20.89
CA LEU A 934 6.67 40.96 -20.02
C LEU A 934 6.51 42.27 -20.73
N ALA A 935 6.93 42.37 -22.01
CA ALA A 935 6.76 43.54 -22.84
C ALA A 935 5.29 43.82 -23.11
N ALA A 936 4.50 42.80 -23.46
CA ALA A 936 3.06 42.91 -23.63
C ALA A 936 2.35 43.34 -22.32
N ALA A 937 2.75 42.78 -21.18
CA ALA A 937 2.22 43.15 -19.88
C ALA A 937 2.52 44.62 -19.50
N TYR A 938 3.76 45.10 -19.72
CA TYR A 938 4.09 46.50 -19.51
C TYR A 938 3.29 47.42 -20.43
N ALA A 939 3.11 47.03 -21.69
CA ALA A 939 2.32 47.83 -22.65
C ALA A 939 0.85 47.94 -22.24
N GLU A 940 0.20 46.84 -21.80
CA GLU A 940 -1.16 46.84 -21.28
C GLU A 940 -1.30 47.66 -19.97
N ALA A 941 -0.24 47.72 -19.17
CA ALA A 941 -0.17 48.58 -17.99
C ALA A 941 0.15 50.05 -18.33
N GLY A 942 0.28 50.44 -19.62
CA GLY A 942 0.61 51.80 -20.08
C GLY A 942 2.09 52.16 -19.91
N ARG A 943 2.98 51.20 -19.56
CA ARG A 943 4.41 51.41 -19.30
C ARG A 943 5.23 51.14 -20.59
N PHE A 944 4.99 51.95 -21.65
CA PHE A 944 5.60 51.76 -22.96
C PHE A 944 7.15 51.78 -22.96
N PRO A 945 7.86 52.68 -22.21
CA PRO A 945 9.31 52.64 -22.21
C PRO A 945 9.88 51.28 -21.73
N GLU A 946 9.30 50.71 -20.66
CA GLU A 946 9.69 49.41 -20.16
C GLU A 946 9.29 48.28 -21.12
N ALA A 947 8.13 48.41 -21.79
CA ALA A 947 7.69 47.46 -22.82
C ALA A 947 8.69 47.39 -23.99
N ILE A 948 9.15 48.58 -24.49
CA ILE A 948 10.16 48.65 -25.53
C ILE A 948 11.48 47.99 -25.09
N ASN A 949 11.94 48.29 -23.88
CA ASN A 949 13.18 47.71 -23.36
C ASN A 949 13.08 46.21 -23.26
N ALA A 950 11.96 45.65 -22.72
CA ALA A 950 11.74 44.21 -22.60
C ALA A 950 11.69 43.50 -23.96
N ALA A 951 11.01 44.14 -24.97
CA ALA A 951 10.97 43.59 -26.33
C ALA A 951 12.35 43.58 -26.99
N GLN A 952 13.18 44.63 -26.78
CA GLN A 952 14.56 44.64 -27.27
C GLN A 952 15.42 43.57 -26.60
N GLU A 953 15.21 43.29 -25.31
CA GLU A 953 15.88 42.20 -24.59
C GLU A 953 15.46 40.84 -25.13
N ALA A 954 14.17 40.64 -25.44
CA ALA A 954 13.67 39.43 -26.11
C ALA A 954 14.37 39.22 -27.48
N ILE A 955 14.46 40.26 -28.32
CA ILE A 955 15.17 40.19 -29.59
C ILE A 955 16.66 39.83 -29.40
N ALA A 956 17.34 40.42 -28.44
CA ALA A 956 18.74 40.15 -28.17
C ALA A 956 18.96 38.69 -27.76
N LEU A 957 18.11 38.16 -26.85
CA LEU A 957 18.16 36.76 -26.41
C LEU A 957 17.83 35.81 -27.57
N ALA A 958 16.79 36.10 -28.36
CA ALA A 958 16.40 35.26 -29.50
C ALA A 958 17.49 35.21 -30.59
N ARG A 959 18.20 36.33 -30.84
CA ARG A 959 19.36 36.37 -31.75
C ARG A 959 20.52 35.55 -31.24
N THR A 960 20.79 35.57 -29.94
CA THR A 960 21.88 34.73 -29.37
C THR A 960 21.58 33.23 -29.44
N ALA A 961 20.27 32.88 -29.50
CA ALA A 961 19.78 31.50 -29.66
C ALA A 961 19.61 31.09 -31.14
N ASP A 962 19.89 31.97 -32.11
CA ASP A 962 19.64 31.81 -33.56
C ASP A 962 18.18 31.46 -33.90
N ASP A 963 17.24 31.94 -33.08
CA ASP A 963 15.78 31.71 -33.26
C ASP A 963 15.17 32.84 -34.04
N LYS A 964 15.17 32.70 -35.39
CA LYS A 964 14.61 33.71 -36.32
C LYS A 964 13.12 33.92 -36.11
N THR A 965 12.37 32.92 -35.69
CA THR A 965 10.91 33.00 -35.44
C THR A 965 10.63 33.89 -34.24
N ALA A 966 11.32 33.64 -33.13
CA ALA A 966 11.20 34.48 -31.93
C ALA A 966 11.66 35.93 -32.18
N VAL A 967 12.71 36.14 -32.98
CA VAL A 967 13.15 37.49 -33.39
C VAL A 967 12.01 38.23 -34.12
N GLY A 968 11.37 37.57 -35.12
CA GLY A 968 10.27 38.20 -35.88
C GLY A 968 9.01 38.52 -35.04
N GLN A 969 8.69 37.65 -34.08
CA GLN A 969 7.59 37.88 -33.12
C GLN A 969 7.87 39.07 -32.21
N ALA A 970 9.05 39.12 -31.60
CA ALA A 970 9.45 40.24 -30.75
C ALA A 970 9.56 41.56 -31.50
N GLU A 971 10.05 41.57 -32.76
CA GLU A 971 10.09 42.76 -33.62
C GLU A 971 8.66 43.27 -33.97
N ASN A 972 7.71 42.37 -34.22
CA ASN A 972 6.31 42.74 -34.43
C ASN A 972 5.72 43.41 -33.17
N LEU A 973 5.90 42.83 -32.00
CA LEU A 973 5.42 43.42 -30.74
C LEU A 973 6.08 44.78 -30.47
N LEU A 974 7.37 44.91 -30.71
CA LEU A 974 8.12 46.17 -30.58
C LEU A 974 7.50 47.28 -31.43
N GLY A 975 7.05 47.01 -32.68
CA GLY A 975 6.37 47.98 -33.56
C GLY A 975 5.08 48.52 -32.94
N PHE A 976 4.27 47.70 -32.28
CA PHE A 976 3.10 48.14 -31.54
C PHE A 976 3.49 49.08 -30.37
N PHE A 977 4.47 48.70 -29.58
CA PHE A 977 4.85 49.43 -28.37
C PHE A 977 5.52 50.78 -28.70
N GLN A 978 6.28 50.85 -29.79
CA GLN A 978 6.88 52.09 -30.29
C GLN A 978 5.79 53.08 -30.80
N SER A 979 4.65 52.55 -31.25
CA SER A 979 3.52 53.42 -31.65
C SER A 979 2.62 53.78 -30.46
N GLY A 980 3.01 53.47 -29.21
CA GLY A 980 2.23 53.76 -28.02
C GLY A 980 0.93 52.94 -27.88
N ARG A 981 0.88 51.77 -28.49
CA ARG A 981 -0.29 50.90 -28.46
C ARG A 981 0.03 49.56 -27.89
N PRO A 982 -0.82 49.01 -26.96
CA PRO A 982 -0.69 47.65 -26.51
C PRO A 982 -1.06 46.67 -27.64
N PHE A 983 -0.50 45.48 -27.59
CA PHE A 983 -0.85 44.39 -28.48
C PHE A 983 -2.03 43.60 -27.91
N HIS A 984 -3.11 43.46 -28.68
CA HIS A 984 -4.23 42.59 -28.35
C HIS A 984 -4.43 41.58 -29.49
N GLU A 985 -4.64 40.34 -29.11
CA GLU A 985 -4.93 39.28 -30.07
C GLU A 985 -6.30 39.49 -30.73
N ASN A 986 -6.40 39.29 -32.04
CA ASN A 986 -7.69 39.36 -32.76
C ASN A 986 -8.51 38.09 -32.52
N THR A 987 -7.85 36.98 -32.35
CA THR A 987 -8.39 35.63 -31.98
C THR A 987 -7.32 34.94 -31.18
N MET A 988 -7.71 34.08 -30.22
CA MET A 988 -6.72 33.28 -29.49
C MET A 988 -5.89 32.42 -30.44
N PRO A 989 -4.57 32.31 -30.25
CA PRO A 989 -3.75 31.39 -31.01
C PRO A 989 -4.21 29.95 -30.80
N SER A 990 -4.06 29.13 -31.84
CA SER A 990 -4.34 27.68 -31.72
C SER A 990 -3.51 27.07 -30.61
N PRO A 991 -4.10 26.27 -29.74
CA PRO A 991 -3.43 25.66 -28.58
C PRO A 991 -2.32 24.65 -28.94
#